data_818b1fb6d2e702035ebd047393cc8aaa
#
_entry.id   818b1fb6d2e702035ebd047393cc8aaa
#
_cell.length_a   1.000
_cell.length_b   1.000
_cell.length_c   1.000
_cell.angle_alpha   90.00
_cell.angle_beta   90.00
_cell.angle_gamma   90.00
#
_symmetry.space_group_name_H-M   'P 1'
#
loop_
_entity.id
_entity.type
_entity.pdbx_description
1 polymer ?
#
loop_
_entity_poly.entity_id
_entity_poly.type
_entity_poly.pdbx_seq_one_letter_code
_entity_poly.pdbx_strand_id
1 'polypeptide(L)'
;RSRRRRRRPARARPGVAAVRLFAALAEAGYDLGDTPPPDDGDALIHALIAAGGHDVEWLTPEQLAAAEARIPGATYRRWFDQVPAELRERMREHWGEPPGELYTEGGDIVLAGLRFGNVVLLIQPPRGFGENPIAIYHDPDLPPSHHYLAAYRWLTAPAADGGFGADAVVHLGKHGTLEWLPGKGLGLAADCAPDAVLGDLPLVYPFIVNDPGEGTQAKRRAHAVVVDHLVPPMARAETYGDLAKLEQLLDEYATVQALDPAKVPTVRAQIWDLVRAAELHHDLHAEAMPDADDFDDFVLHLDGYLCEVKDVQIRDGLHILADAPTGEPRVNLVLAVLRAPQIWGGARALPGLRQALAVAYGLDEQELLAAPGQRLTLPAALTDVVDGPAGTAADAIDLIEALARRLVVGMETLGWAVDTVDAVVTEVTGRPMPDVAAVLHFAATELVPRLDRTTDELTNTLGALDGRFVPPGPSGSPTRGLVNVLPTGRNFYSVDPKAIPSRNAWDVGVALADSLLARHLADTGGYPRSVGLTVWGTSAMRTQGDDIAEVLALLGCRPVWDDRSRRVTGIEVVPTAELGRPRVDVTVRISGFFRDAFPHVVALLDDAVRRVAALDEPDEENYLRAHVAADLAEHGDERRATARIFGSKPGAYGAGLLPLIDARTWRSDADLAEVYAVWGGYAYGRGLDGREARADMERSFARIAVAVKNQDTREHDIVDSDDYFQYHGGMVAMVRHLTGTSPQAYVGDSAMPHDVRTRTLGEETRRVFRARVVNPKWIAAMRRHGYKGAFELAATVDYLFGYDATAGVVDDWMYEHLAAAYLFDETTREFLEQSNPWALRGITERLLEAADRGLWAKPEPATLDRLRDTYLASEGDLEDRV
;
A
#
# COMPACT_ATOMS: atom_id res chain seq x y z
N ARG A 1 25.23 46.92 -3.78
CA ARG A 1 25.42 45.56 -4.36
C ARG A 1 24.78 44.55 -3.40
N SER A 2 23.45 44.28 -3.52
CA SER A 2 22.70 43.30 -2.75
C SER A 2 23.03 41.91 -3.28
N ARG A 3 23.71 41.11 -2.50
CA ARG A 3 23.80 39.65 -2.77
C ARG A 3 22.39 39.04 -2.57
N ARG A 4 21.66 38.77 -3.66
CA ARG A 4 20.50 37.86 -3.65
C ARG A 4 21.01 36.48 -3.16
N ARG A 5 20.71 36.12 -1.92
CA ARG A 5 20.79 34.72 -1.48
C ARG A 5 19.82 33.94 -2.37
N ARG A 6 20.34 33.12 -3.26
CA ARG A 6 19.56 32.08 -3.93
C ARG A 6 19.03 31.18 -2.82
N ARG A 7 17.74 31.25 -2.57
CA ARG A 7 17.03 30.23 -1.75
C ARG A 7 17.28 28.90 -2.46
N ARG A 8 18.03 28.00 -1.85
CA ARG A 8 18.06 26.59 -2.26
C ARG A 8 16.64 26.07 -2.10
N PRO A 9 16.10 25.28 -3.05
CA PRO A 9 14.78 24.67 -2.88
C PRO A 9 14.81 23.84 -1.59
N ALA A 10 13.84 24.08 -0.73
CA ALA A 10 13.68 23.33 0.51
C ALA A 10 13.52 21.85 0.15
N ARG A 11 14.45 21.02 0.56
CA ARG A 11 14.40 19.56 0.41
C ARG A 11 13.43 19.01 1.45
N ALA A 12 12.30 18.44 0.99
CA ALA A 12 11.31 17.86 1.88
C ALA A 12 11.76 16.47 2.41
N ARG A 13 11.55 16.18 3.71
CA ARG A 13 12.10 15.00 4.42
C ARG A 13 11.18 14.58 5.57
N PRO A 14 11.10 13.30 6.01
CA PRO A 14 10.29 12.93 7.21
C PRO A 14 10.84 13.52 8.51
N GLY A 15 12.13 13.74 8.64
CA GLY A 15 12.66 14.65 9.63
C GLY A 15 12.04 16.05 9.54
N VAL A 16 11.56 16.48 8.35
CA VAL A 16 10.85 17.76 8.19
C VAL A 16 9.51 17.77 8.94
N ALA A 17 8.77 16.67 8.98
CA ALA A 17 7.55 16.60 9.79
C ALA A 17 7.86 16.77 11.29
N ALA A 18 8.91 16.12 11.78
CA ALA A 18 9.39 16.31 13.16
C ALA A 18 9.91 17.73 13.39
N VAL A 19 10.72 18.29 12.47
CA VAL A 19 11.21 19.67 12.55
C VAL A 19 10.05 20.68 12.57
N ARG A 20 9.01 20.47 11.74
CA ARG A 20 7.80 21.32 11.77
C ARG A 20 7.05 21.20 13.09
N LEU A 21 6.94 19.99 13.65
CA LEU A 21 6.32 19.79 14.96
C LEU A 21 7.12 20.52 16.05
N PHE A 22 8.45 20.42 16.05
CA PHE A 22 9.29 21.16 16.99
C PHE A 22 9.13 22.69 16.85
N ALA A 23 9.10 23.20 15.62
CA ALA A 23 8.87 24.63 15.39
C ALA A 23 7.51 25.08 15.95
N ALA A 24 6.46 24.29 15.72
CA ALA A 24 5.12 24.59 16.22
C ALA A 24 5.02 24.45 17.75
N LEU A 25 5.71 23.51 18.36
CA LEU A 25 5.82 23.39 19.82
C LEU A 25 6.51 24.64 20.41
N ALA A 26 7.60 25.11 19.80
CA ALA A 26 8.29 26.32 20.22
C ALA A 26 7.39 27.57 20.11
N GLU A 27 6.65 27.72 18.98
CA GLU A 27 5.69 28.81 18.79
C GLU A 27 4.53 28.75 19.81
N ALA A 28 4.12 27.53 20.22
CA ALA A 28 3.11 27.31 21.25
C ALA A 28 3.63 27.55 22.67
N GLY A 29 4.93 27.83 22.83
CA GLY A 29 5.54 28.17 24.10
C GLY A 29 6.14 26.99 24.89
N TYR A 30 6.32 25.83 24.26
CA TYR A 30 7.05 24.73 24.84
C TYR A 30 8.53 25.07 24.98
N ASP A 31 9.11 24.74 26.12
CA ASP A 31 10.54 24.91 26.37
C ASP A 31 11.32 23.77 25.68
N LEU A 32 12.08 24.16 24.66
CA LEU A 32 12.96 23.23 23.90
C LEU A 32 14.42 23.29 24.38
N GLY A 33 14.68 23.94 25.48
CA GLY A 33 16.03 24.08 26.07
C GLY A 33 16.94 25.07 25.34
N ASP A 34 18.20 25.13 25.77
CA ASP A 34 19.18 26.07 25.23
C ASP A 34 19.73 25.65 23.85
N THR A 35 19.69 24.36 23.54
CA THR A 35 20.13 23.82 22.25
C THR A 35 18.90 23.45 21.43
N PRO A 36 18.55 24.26 20.42
CA PRO A 36 17.37 23.95 19.60
C PRO A 36 17.60 22.68 18.73
N PRO A 37 16.53 21.96 18.40
CA PRO A 37 16.63 20.86 17.46
C PRO A 37 17.17 21.33 16.09
N PRO A 38 17.83 20.46 15.32
CA PRO A 38 18.25 20.78 13.95
C PRO A 38 17.06 21.27 13.11
N ASP A 39 17.28 22.28 12.29
CA ASP A 39 16.27 22.84 11.36
C ASP A 39 16.19 22.08 10.01
N ASP A 40 17.00 21.04 9.86
CA ASP A 40 17.06 20.14 8.71
C ASP A 40 16.69 18.72 9.17
N GLY A 41 15.76 18.10 8.46
CA GLY A 41 15.23 16.79 8.83
C GLY A 41 16.24 15.65 8.71
N ASP A 42 17.19 15.66 7.76
CA ASP A 42 18.24 14.64 7.68
C ASP A 42 19.26 14.84 8.80
N ALA A 43 19.61 16.09 9.08
CA ALA A 43 20.49 16.40 10.21
C ALA A 43 19.88 15.89 11.52
N LEU A 44 18.54 16.02 11.71
CA LEU A 44 17.85 15.49 12.88
C LEU A 44 17.90 13.95 12.94
N ILE A 45 17.68 13.28 11.80
CA ILE A 45 17.73 11.81 11.73
C ILE A 45 19.16 11.31 11.98
N HIS A 46 20.15 11.92 11.34
CA HIS A 46 21.55 11.53 11.56
C HIS A 46 22.02 11.81 13.00
N ALA A 47 21.56 12.89 13.62
CA ALA A 47 21.83 13.15 15.04
C ALA A 47 21.20 12.06 15.93
N LEU A 48 19.97 11.61 15.60
CA LEU A 48 19.30 10.56 16.35
C LEU A 48 19.99 9.19 16.18
N ILE A 49 20.48 8.87 14.97
CA ILE A 49 21.28 7.66 14.71
C ILE A 49 22.61 7.73 15.48
N ALA A 50 23.27 8.87 15.47
CA ALA A 50 24.54 9.07 16.19
C ALA A 50 24.37 9.02 17.73
N ALA A 51 23.18 9.35 18.25
CA ALA A 51 22.87 9.22 19.68
C ALA A 51 22.61 7.76 20.13
N GLY A 52 22.74 6.80 19.22
CA GLY A 52 22.55 5.38 19.43
C GLY A 52 21.23 4.88 18.80
N GLY A 53 21.38 3.93 17.91
CA GLY A 53 20.25 3.18 17.37
C GLY A 53 19.81 2.03 18.29
N HIS A 54 18.89 1.19 17.81
CA HIS A 54 18.50 -0.05 18.48
C HIS A 54 19.21 -1.29 17.90
N ASP A 55 20.35 -1.09 17.23
CA ASP A 55 21.17 -2.18 16.73
C ASP A 55 22.25 -2.55 17.74
N VAL A 56 22.08 -3.70 18.40
CA VAL A 56 23.00 -4.16 19.45
C VAL A 56 24.38 -4.54 18.89
N GLU A 57 24.44 -4.99 17.65
CA GLU A 57 25.68 -5.44 17.00
C GLU A 57 26.58 -4.25 16.62
N TRP A 58 25.97 -3.04 16.49
CA TRP A 58 26.63 -1.83 16.03
C TRP A 58 26.77 -0.74 17.09
N LEU A 59 26.31 -0.99 18.35
CA LEU A 59 26.48 -0.01 19.43
C LEU A 59 27.90 0.00 19.95
N THR A 60 28.60 1.11 19.69
CA THR A 60 29.92 1.33 20.26
C THR A 60 29.84 1.77 21.74
N PRO A 61 30.91 1.59 22.51
CA PRO A 61 30.99 2.15 23.88
C PRO A 61 30.72 3.66 23.94
N GLU A 62 31.10 4.40 22.87
CA GLU A 62 30.88 5.85 22.75
C GLU A 62 29.39 6.18 22.60
N GLN A 63 28.66 5.40 21.76
CA GLN A 63 27.21 5.55 21.57
C GLN A 63 26.43 5.18 22.82
N LEU A 64 26.83 4.10 23.52
CA LEU A 64 26.27 3.76 24.83
C LEU A 64 26.55 4.85 25.89
N ALA A 65 27.72 5.52 25.83
CA ALA A 65 28.08 6.62 26.74
C ALA A 65 27.29 7.90 26.47
N ALA A 66 26.87 8.12 25.17
CA ALA A 66 26.11 9.30 24.75
C ALA A 66 24.60 9.14 24.91
N ALA A 67 24.11 8.01 25.41
CA ALA A 67 22.67 7.71 25.50
C ALA A 67 21.93 8.76 26.36
N GLU A 68 20.69 9.12 25.93
CA GLU A 68 19.86 10.13 26.59
C GLU A 68 19.50 9.73 28.03
N ALA A 69 19.23 8.45 28.25
CA ALA A 69 18.87 7.99 29.59
C ALA A 69 19.54 6.65 29.95
N ARG A 70 19.97 6.58 31.21
CA ARG A 70 20.41 5.36 31.88
C ARG A 70 19.46 5.07 33.02
N ILE A 71 18.75 3.96 32.98
CA ILE A 71 17.81 3.54 34.00
C ILE A 71 18.50 2.51 34.89
N PRO A 72 18.81 2.87 36.15
CA PRO A 72 19.44 1.93 37.08
C PRO A 72 18.58 0.64 37.20
N GLY A 73 19.20 -0.53 37.12
CA GLY A 73 18.53 -1.81 37.19
C GLY A 73 17.64 -1.97 38.42
N ALA A 74 18.03 -1.34 39.58
CA ALA A 74 17.21 -1.31 40.78
C ALA A 74 15.93 -0.46 40.59
N THR A 75 15.98 0.63 39.83
CA THR A 75 14.82 1.47 39.51
C THR A 75 13.88 0.74 38.58
N TYR A 76 14.43 0.12 37.53
CA TYR A 76 13.61 -0.68 36.62
C TYR A 76 12.91 -1.85 37.32
N ARG A 77 13.58 -2.57 38.23
CA ARG A 77 12.93 -3.66 38.99
C ARG A 77 11.72 -3.16 39.78
N ARG A 78 11.80 -1.97 40.41
CA ARG A 78 10.65 -1.37 41.11
C ARG A 78 9.48 -1.08 40.15
N TRP A 79 9.76 -0.59 38.93
CA TRP A 79 8.72 -0.37 37.92
C TRP A 79 8.15 -1.69 37.38
N PHE A 80 8.99 -2.68 37.14
CA PHE A 80 8.61 -4.01 36.70
C PHE A 80 7.70 -4.70 37.71
N ASP A 81 7.92 -4.56 39.02
CA ASP A 81 7.09 -5.14 40.07
C ASP A 81 5.67 -4.57 40.09
N GLN A 82 5.40 -3.46 39.47
CA GLN A 82 4.05 -2.86 39.30
C GLN A 82 3.29 -3.42 38.10
N VAL A 83 3.96 -4.13 37.19
CA VAL A 83 3.31 -4.78 36.03
C VAL A 83 2.49 -5.98 36.53
N PRO A 84 1.31 -6.29 35.92
CA PRO A 84 0.51 -7.45 36.26
C PRO A 84 1.31 -8.75 36.30
N ALA A 85 1.02 -9.61 37.27
CA ALA A 85 1.83 -10.80 37.54
C ALA A 85 1.96 -11.75 36.34
N GLU A 86 0.87 -11.96 35.60
CA GLU A 86 0.85 -12.83 34.42
C GLU A 86 1.76 -12.32 33.31
N LEU A 87 1.78 -11.00 33.05
CA LEU A 87 2.67 -10.40 32.08
C LEU A 87 4.14 -10.47 32.55
N ARG A 88 4.40 -10.21 33.85
CA ARG A 88 5.75 -10.34 34.41
C ARG A 88 6.32 -11.74 34.25
N GLU A 89 5.51 -12.77 34.46
CA GLU A 89 5.96 -14.16 34.34
C GLU A 89 6.30 -14.47 32.89
N ARG A 90 5.44 -14.13 31.93
CA ARG A 90 5.74 -14.28 30.49
C ARG A 90 7.00 -13.54 30.07
N MET A 91 7.23 -12.33 30.59
CA MET A 91 8.47 -11.58 30.31
C MET A 91 9.70 -12.27 30.88
N ARG A 92 9.62 -12.86 32.11
CA ARG A 92 10.72 -13.62 32.67
C ARG A 92 11.02 -14.91 31.89
N GLU A 93 10.01 -15.61 31.48
CA GLU A 93 10.15 -16.85 30.69
C GLU A 93 10.88 -16.58 29.36
N HIS A 94 10.62 -15.45 28.72
CA HIS A 94 11.16 -15.14 27.39
C HIS A 94 12.47 -14.31 27.45
N TRP A 95 12.56 -13.36 28.38
CA TRP A 95 13.66 -12.37 28.41
C TRP A 95 14.55 -12.49 29.66
N GLY A 96 14.30 -13.47 30.52
CA GLY A 96 15.05 -13.64 31.77
C GLY A 96 14.63 -12.66 32.86
N GLU A 97 15.44 -12.62 33.93
CA GLU A 97 15.18 -11.72 35.08
C GLU A 97 15.47 -10.25 34.72
N PRO A 98 14.70 -9.28 35.27
CA PRO A 98 14.94 -7.86 35.02
C PRO A 98 16.31 -7.41 35.59
N PRO A 99 17.07 -6.58 34.90
CA PRO A 99 16.67 -5.77 33.72
C PRO A 99 16.85 -6.46 32.37
N GLY A 100 17.14 -7.77 32.29
CA GLY A 100 17.47 -8.47 31.08
C GLY A 100 18.91 -8.16 30.59
N GLU A 101 19.22 -8.65 29.38
CA GLU A 101 20.55 -8.49 28.76
C GLU A 101 20.56 -7.48 27.61
N LEU A 102 19.38 -7.19 27.00
CA LEU A 102 19.27 -6.33 25.83
C LEU A 102 19.41 -4.86 26.20
N TYR A 103 20.30 -4.14 25.50
CA TYR A 103 20.59 -2.73 25.74
C TYR A 103 20.90 -2.39 27.20
N THR A 104 21.65 -3.26 27.85
CA THR A 104 22.10 -3.05 29.23
C THR A 104 23.61 -2.88 29.26
N GLU A 105 24.07 -1.93 30.07
CA GLU A 105 25.48 -1.73 30.39
C GLU A 105 25.66 -1.65 31.90
N GLY A 106 26.51 -2.48 32.47
CA GLY A 106 26.75 -2.52 33.91
C GLY A 106 25.51 -2.90 34.74
N GLY A 107 24.46 -3.46 34.13
CA GLY A 107 23.18 -3.79 34.75
C GLY A 107 22.14 -2.66 34.73
N ASP A 108 22.44 -1.54 34.08
CA ASP A 108 21.54 -0.43 33.81
C ASP A 108 20.99 -0.52 32.38
N ILE A 109 19.72 -0.20 32.16
CA ILE A 109 19.11 -0.13 30.81
C ILE A 109 19.47 1.22 30.19
N VAL A 110 19.89 1.17 28.92
CA VAL A 110 20.31 2.35 28.16
C VAL A 110 19.23 2.68 27.12
N LEU A 111 18.79 3.96 27.06
CA LEU A 111 17.83 4.45 26.07
C LEU A 111 18.50 5.47 25.15
N ALA A 112 18.45 5.20 23.86
CA ALA A 112 18.89 6.13 22.83
C ALA A 112 17.81 7.19 22.56
N GLY A 113 18.23 8.46 22.39
CA GLY A 113 17.32 9.56 22.08
C GLY A 113 18.01 10.91 22.12
N LEU A 114 17.21 11.94 21.83
CA LEU A 114 17.64 13.34 21.88
C LEU A 114 16.67 14.13 22.76
N ARG A 115 17.19 14.89 23.70
CA ARG A 115 16.39 15.74 24.56
C ARG A 115 16.54 17.21 24.19
N PHE A 116 15.38 17.86 24.10
CA PHE A 116 15.23 19.28 23.84
C PHE A 116 14.34 19.90 24.92
N GLY A 117 14.95 20.35 26.04
CA GLY A 117 14.18 20.88 27.16
C GLY A 117 13.13 19.92 27.71
N ASN A 118 11.85 20.26 27.53
CA ASN A 118 10.71 19.48 27.96
C ASN A 118 10.19 18.48 26.89
N VAL A 119 10.90 18.34 25.78
CA VAL A 119 10.56 17.38 24.71
C VAL A 119 11.71 16.39 24.54
N VAL A 120 11.38 15.11 24.42
CA VAL A 120 12.34 14.06 24.08
C VAL A 120 11.93 13.38 22.78
N LEU A 121 12.89 13.17 21.88
CA LEU A 121 12.73 12.41 20.64
C LEU A 121 13.40 11.06 20.81
N LEU A 122 12.62 10.00 20.70
CA LEU A 122 13.07 8.61 20.77
C LEU A 122 12.72 7.85 19.49
N ILE A 123 13.53 6.88 19.15
CA ILE A 123 13.09 5.78 18.25
C ILE A 123 12.32 4.80 19.12
N GLN A 124 11.12 4.37 18.66
CA GLN A 124 10.37 3.36 19.41
C GLN A 124 11.22 2.07 19.52
N PRO A 125 11.39 1.51 20.73
CA PRO A 125 12.16 0.30 20.89
C PRO A 125 11.65 -0.88 20.07
N PRO A 126 12.52 -1.77 19.55
CA PRO A 126 12.10 -2.98 18.90
C PRO A 126 11.40 -3.91 19.89
N ARG A 127 10.46 -4.73 19.39
CA ARG A 127 9.71 -5.68 20.24
C ARG A 127 10.57 -6.82 20.80
N GLY A 128 11.68 -7.11 20.17
CA GLY A 128 12.60 -8.17 20.60
C GLY A 128 13.85 -8.22 19.75
N PHE A 129 14.72 -9.15 20.08
CA PHE A 129 16.00 -9.42 19.46
C PHE A 129 16.14 -10.90 19.11
N GLY A 130 17.01 -11.21 18.21
CA GLY A 130 17.37 -12.53 17.76
C GLY A 130 17.58 -12.56 16.26
N GLU A 131 17.86 -13.71 15.71
CA GLU A 131 18.16 -13.94 14.30
C GLU A 131 17.03 -13.49 13.34
N ASN A 132 15.90 -13.02 13.88
CA ASN A 132 14.76 -12.57 13.07
C ASN A 132 13.88 -11.51 13.77
N PRO A 133 14.25 -10.22 13.72
CA PRO A 133 13.50 -9.14 14.37
C PRO A 133 12.05 -9.02 13.89
N ILE A 134 11.77 -9.37 12.64
CA ILE A 134 10.48 -9.16 11.99
C ILE A 134 9.46 -10.27 12.34
N ALA A 135 9.90 -11.52 12.56
CA ALA A 135 9.05 -12.58 13.10
C ALA A 135 8.38 -12.17 14.41
N ILE A 136 9.05 -11.31 15.12
CA ILE A 136 8.73 -10.85 16.45
C ILE A 136 7.64 -9.77 16.44
N TYR A 137 7.52 -8.97 15.36
CA TYR A 137 6.57 -7.83 15.31
C TYR A 137 5.11 -8.23 15.47
N HIS A 138 4.74 -9.39 14.96
CA HIS A 138 3.36 -9.88 14.95
C HIS A 138 3.14 -11.14 15.76
N ASP A 139 4.17 -11.63 16.48
CA ASP A 139 4.04 -12.78 17.37
C ASP A 139 3.05 -12.47 18.51
N PRO A 140 1.92 -13.20 18.60
CA PRO A 140 0.89 -12.95 19.60
C PRO A 140 1.29 -13.39 21.02
N ASP A 141 2.32 -14.19 21.14
CA ASP A 141 2.73 -14.78 22.42
C ASP A 141 3.97 -14.09 23.00
N LEU A 142 4.79 -13.46 22.14
CA LEU A 142 6.02 -12.83 22.56
C LEU A 142 5.74 -11.54 23.35
N PRO A 143 6.00 -11.51 24.68
CA PRO A 143 5.81 -10.31 25.48
C PRO A 143 6.83 -9.23 25.12
N PRO A 144 6.58 -7.94 25.44
CA PRO A 144 7.56 -6.89 25.24
C PRO A 144 8.86 -7.20 25.99
N SER A 145 10.01 -6.80 25.44
CA SER A 145 11.29 -6.95 26.12
C SER A 145 11.39 -6.01 27.34
N HIS A 146 12.35 -6.28 28.25
CA HIS A 146 12.61 -5.38 29.37
C HIS A 146 12.97 -3.96 28.90
N HIS A 147 13.75 -3.84 27.84
CA HIS A 147 14.09 -2.56 27.22
C HIS A 147 12.85 -1.80 26.70
N TYR A 148 11.94 -2.50 26.03
CA TYR A 148 10.70 -1.91 25.52
C TYR A 148 9.83 -1.36 26.66
N LEU A 149 9.59 -2.15 27.67
CA LEU A 149 8.84 -1.73 28.85
C LEU A 149 9.53 -0.59 29.58
N ALA A 150 10.87 -0.66 29.74
CA ALA A 150 11.66 0.36 30.42
C ALA A 150 11.54 1.73 29.76
N ALA A 151 11.55 1.79 28.41
CA ALA A 151 11.40 3.02 27.66
C ALA A 151 10.08 3.75 27.99
N TYR A 152 8.96 3.03 27.93
CA TYR A 152 7.65 3.61 28.26
C TYR A 152 7.51 3.95 29.74
N ARG A 153 8.06 3.12 30.63
CA ARG A 153 8.09 3.42 32.06
C ARG A 153 8.95 4.64 32.38
N TRP A 154 10.06 4.83 31.67
CA TRP A 154 10.88 6.03 31.83
C TRP A 154 10.12 7.28 31.34
N LEU A 155 9.38 7.20 30.25
CA LEU A 155 8.55 8.31 29.78
C LEU A 155 7.49 8.70 30.81
N THR A 156 6.82 7.72 31.44
CA THR A 156 5.70 7.96 32.37
C THR A 156 6.14 8.29 33.79
N ALA A 157 7.22 7.72 34.27
CA ALA A 157 7.67 7.90 35.66
C ALA A 157 8.07 9.36 35.94
N PRO A 158 7.68 9.93 37.09
CA PRO A 158 8.13 11.27 37.48
C PRO A 158 9.66 11.38 37.54
N ALA A 159 10.20 12.58 37.32
CA ALA A 159 11.62 12.84 37.43
C ALA A 159 12.20 12.49 38.82
N ALA A 160 11.40 12.64 39.88
CA ALA A 160 11.79 12.27 41.24
C ALA A 160 12.03 10.76 41.41
N ASP A 161 11.40 9.93 40.55
CA ASP A 161 11.53 8.47 40.54
C ASP A 161 12.49 7.97 39.44
N GLY A 162 13.21 8.90 38.79
CA GLY A 162 14.22 8.62 37.78
C GLY A 162 13.66 8.52 36.34
N GLY A 163 12.43 8.98 36.09
CA GLY A 163 11.82 9.05 34.78
C GLY A 163 11.92 10.42 34.11
N PHE A 164 11.35 10.55 32.90
CA PHE A 164 11.20 11.82 32.20
C PHE A 164 9.98 12.62 32.68
N GLY A 165 8.88 11.95 32.98
CA GLY A 165 7.63 12.56 33.47
C GLY A 165 6.86 13.25 32.34
N ALA A 166 6.69 12.58 31.20
CA ALA A 166 5.92 13.08 30.08
C ALA A 166 4.43 13.20 30.42
N ASP A 167 3.78 14.24 29.92
CA ASP A 167 2.33 14.44 30.00
C ASP A 167 1.58 13.80 28.83
N ALA A 168 2.26 13.56 27.71
CA ALA A 168 1.70 12.89 26.51
C ALA A 168 2.82 12.30 25.62
N VAL A 169 2.43 11.34 24.77
CA VAL A 169 3.29 10.79 23.71
C VAL A 169 2.68 11.15 22.34
N VAL A 170 3.55 11.55 21.42
CA VAL A 170 3.19 11.66 19.99
C VAL A 170 3.92 10.54 19.24
N HIS A 171 3.15 9.61 18.62
CA HIS A 171 3.72 8.67 17.67
C HIS A 171 3.73 9.31 16.28
N LEU A 172 4.91 9.55 15.72
CA LEU A 172 5.08 10.18 14.41
C LEU A 172 5.55 9.14 13.40
N GLY A 173 4.66 8.71 12.52
CA GLY A 173 4.93 7.70 11.47
C GLY A 173 3.97 6.52 11.54
N LYS A 174 3.62 5.97 10.38
CA LYS A 174 2.78 4.78 10.24
C LYS A 174 3.69 3.54 10.15
N HIS A 175 3.43 2.52 10.93
CA HIS A 175 2.82 2.53 12.27
C HIS A 175 3.89 2.15 13.30
N GLY A 176 3.57 2.40 14.59
CA GLY A 176 4.35 1.89 15.70
C GLY A 176 4.04 0.43 16.02
N THR A 177 4.64 -0.08 17.10
CA THR A 177 4.50 -1.49 17.51
C THR A 177 3.67 -1.67 18.77
N LEU A 178 3.32 -0.59 19.48
CA LEU A 178 2.62 -0.63 20.75
C LEU A 178 1.24 -1.31 20.65
N GLU A 179 0.44 -0.91 19.70
CA GLU A 179 -0.90 -1.44 19.43
C GLU A 179 -0.91 -2.90 18.95
N TRP A 180 0.25 -3.44 18.58
CA TRP A 180 0.45 -4.81 18.11
C TRP A 180 1.02 -5.74 19.17
N LEU A 181 1.32 -5.25 20.38
CA LEU A 181 1.79 -6.09 21.48
C LEU A 181 0.76 -7.16 21.87
N PRO A 182 1.16 -8.28 22.48
CA PRO A 182 0.26 -9.37 22.88
C PRO A 182 -0.89 -8.94 23.77
N GLY A 183 -2.04 -9.56 23.59
CA GLY A 183 -3.25 -9.31 24.36
C GLY A 183 -4.52 -9.45 23.52
N LYS A 184 -5.66 -9.13 24.13
CA LYS A 184 -6.97 -9.22 23.47
C LYS A 184 -7.06 -8.26 22.27
N GLY A 185 -7.76 -8.66 21.21
CA GLY A 185 -8.08 -7.79 20.08
C GLY A 185 -9.05 -6.66 20.42
N LEU A 186 -9.94 -6.89 21.39
CA LEU A 186 -10.97 -5.97 21.87
C LEU A 186 -11.09 -6.07 23.39
N GLY A 187 -11.45 -4.97 24.07
CA GLY A 187 -11.71 -4.94 25.51
C GLY A 187 -10.49 -5.41 26.29
N LEU A 188 -9.41 -4.65 26.25
CA LEU A 188 -8.15 -4.98 26.90
C LEU A 188 -8.34 -5.24 28.41
N ALA A 189 -7.62 -6.22 28.92
CA ALA A 189 -7.45 -6.45 30.36
C ALA A 189 -6.12 -5.85 30.81
N ALA A 190 -5.93 -5.67 32.11
CA ALA A 190 -4.73 -5.06 32.69
C ALA A 190 -3.41 -5.80 32.34
N ASP A 191 -3.48 -7.10 32.05
CA ASP A 191 -2.36 -7.94 31.62
C ASP A 191 -2.11 -7.91 30.12
N CYS A 192 -2.97 -7.23 29.32
CA CYS A 192 -2.71 -6.99 27.91
C CYS A 192 -1.52 -6.01 27.79
N ALA A 193 -0.50 -6.42 27.01
CA ALA A 193 0.75 -5.67 26.97
C ALA A 193 0.62 -4.22 26.47
N PRO A 194 -0.26 -3.88 25.48
CA PRO A 194 -0.43 -2.47 25.08
C PRO A 194 -0.86 -1.57 26.25
N ASP A 195 -1.84 -2.04 27.06
CA ASP A 195 -2.37 -1.31 28.21
C ASP A 195 -1.33 -1.23 29.33
N ALA A 196 -0.71 -2.36 29.65
CA ALA A 196 0.31 -2.44 30.69
C ALA A 196 1.56 -1.59 30.40
N VAL A 197 1.93 -1.43 29.12
CA VAL A 197 3.11 -0.65 28.70
C VAL A 197 2.81 0.84 28.69
N LEU A 198 1.72 1.27 28.02
CA LEU A 198 1.37 2.69 27.88
C LEU A 198 0.82 3.30 29.16
N GLY A 199 0.03 2.52 29.91
CA GLY A 199 -0.67 3.02 31.11
C GLY A 199 -1.66 4.13 30.78
N ASP A 200 -1.69 5.16 31.60
CA ASP A 200 -2.64 6.29 31.49
C ASP A 200 -2.12 7.43 30.60
N LEU A 201 -0.95 7.28 29.97
CA LEU A 201 -0.32 8.35 29.20
C LEU A 201 -1.09 8.62 27.90
N PRO A 202 -1.58 9.86 27.65
CA PRO A 202 -2.26 10.20 26.41
C PRO A 202 -1.37 9.94 25.19
N LEU A 203 -1.93 9.28 24.17
CA LEU A 203 -1.26 9.01 22.90
C LEU A 203 -1.92 9.82 21.80
N VAL A 204 -1.18 10.76 21.22
CA VAL A 204 -1.57 11.50 20.00
C VAL A 204 -0.86 10.87 18.80
N TYR A 205 -1.63 10.52 17.77
CA TYR A 205 -1.10 9.73 16.67
C TYR A 205 -1.44 10.36 15.31
N PRO A 206 -0.56 11.21 14.73
CA PRO A 206 -0.64 11.58 13.33
C PRO A 206 -0.61 10.33 12.44
N PHE A 207 -1.69 10.07 11.68
CA PHE A 207 -1.89 8.81 10.96
C PHE A 207 -2.49 9.06 9.57
N ILE A 208 -2.10 8.27 8.55
CA ILE A 208 -2.59 8.49 7.19
C ILE A 208 -4.09 8.19 7.07
N VAL A 209 -4.83 9.10 6.39
CA VAL A 209 -6.31 9.06 6.30
C VAL A 209 -6.86 7.84 5.53
N ASN A 210 -6.06 7.26 4.64
CA ASN A 210 -6.48 6.14 3.78
C ASN A 210 -6.20 4.75 4.37
N ASP A 211 -5.67 4.67 5.60
CA ASP A 211 -5.46 3.41 6.31
C ASP A 211 -6.30 3.29 7.59
N PRO A 212 -7.64 3.20 7.43
CA PRO A 212 -8.56 3.15 8.55
C PRO A 212 -8.38 1.91 9.43
N GLY A 213 -7.84 0.84 8.88
CA GLY A 213 -7.68 -0.40 9.59
C GLY A 213 -6.68 -0.30 10.72
N GLU A 214 -5.46 0.04 10.40
CA GLU A 214 -4.38 0.15 11.38
C GLU A 214 -4.62 1.31 12.35
N GLY A 215 -5.14 2.45 11.88
CA GLY A 215 -5.51 3.54 12.78
C GLY A 215 -6.64 3.19 13.76
N THR A 216 -7.59 2.34 13.35
CA THR A 216 -8.61 1.79 14.26
C THR A 216 -7.97 0.83 15.27
N GLN A 217 -6.92 0.10 14.91
CA GLN A 217 -6.14 -0.73 15.83
C GLN A 217 -5.46 0.12 16.92
N ALA A 218 -4.83 1.22 16.53
CA ALA A 218 -4.24 2.18 17.46
C ALA A 218 -5.28 2.75 18.45
N LYS A 219 -6.48 3.09 17.96
CA LYS A 219 -7.61 3.56 18.79
C LYS A 219 -8.10 2.49 19.77
N ARG A 220 -8.23 1.24 19.32
CA ARG A 220 -8.75 0.14 20.13
C ARG A 220 -7.78 -0.37 21.16
N ARG A 221 -6.48 -0.44 20.81
CA ARG A 221 -5.48 -1.14 21.63
C ARG A 221 -4.46 -0.22 22.27
N ALA A 222 -4.43 1.06 21.89
CA ALA A 222 -3.55 2.05 22.49
C ALA A 222 -4.29 3.36 22.81
N HIS A 223 -5.63 3.36 22.88
CA HIS A 223 -6.52 4.51 23.14
C HIS A 223 -6.07 5.80 22.45
N ALA A 224 -5.46 5.69 21.26
CA ALA A 224 -4.90 6.80 20.54
C ALA A 224 -5.96 7.83 20.09
N VAL A 225 -5.63 9.10 20.27
CA VAL A 225 -6.28 10.19 19.54
C VAL A 225 -5.60 10.29 18.19
N VAL A 226 -6.24 9.76 17.17
CA VAL A 226 -5.73 9.84 15.79
C VAL A 226 -5.96 11.27 15.29
N VAL A 227 -4.90 11.86 14.73
CA VAL A 227 -4.98 13.11 13.95
C VAL A 227 -4.60 12.74 12.52
N ASP A 228 -5.59 12.58 11.64
CA ASP A 228 -5.30 12.09 10.31
C ASP A 228 -4.51 13.07 9.46
N HIS A 229 -3.68 12.55 8.57
CA HIS A 229 -2.90 13.33 7.63
C HIS A 229 -3.15 12.93 6.17
N LEU A 230 -2.87 13.86 5.27
CA LEU A 230 -3.12 13.71 3.84
C LEU A 230 -2.26 12.57 3.23
N VAL A 231 -2.79 11.98 2.15
CA VAL A 231 -2.02 11.10 1.27
C VAL A 231 -0.95 11.90 0.51
N PRO A 232 0.15 11.28 0.05
CA PRO A 232 1.12 11.94 -0.81
C PRO A 232 0.45 12.52 -2.07
N PRO A 233 0.96 13.61 -2.65
CA PRO A 233 0.52 14.06 -3.96
C PRO A 233 0.68 12.93 -4.99
N MET A 234 -0.32 12.81 -5.87
CA MET A 234 -0.32 11.80 -6.95
C MET A 234 -0.09 12.48 -8.28
N ALA A 235 0.64 11.82 -9.19
CA ALA A 235 0.88 12.30 -10.54
C ALA A 235 0.69 11.17 -11.54
N ARG A 236 0.41 11.51 -12.81
CA ARG A 236 0.43 10.54 -13.92
C ARG A 236 1.87 10.07 -14.15
N ALA A 237 2.08 8.78 -14.41
CA ALA A 237 3.41 8.19 -14.59
C ALA A 237 4.14 8.79 -15.79
N GLU A 238 3.43 8.97 -16.92
CA GLU A 238 3.97 9.41 -18.22
C GLU A 238 5.00 8.42 -18.78
N THR A 239 5.36 8.56 -20.06
CA THR A 239 6.41 7.78 -20.71
C THR A 239 7.77 8.42 -20.49
N TYR A 240 8.85 7.63 -20.52
CA TYR A 240 10.22 8.07 -20.32
C TYR A 240 11.20 7.18 -21.11
N GLY A 241 12.43 7.67 -21.31
CA GLY A 241 13.51 6.88 -21.93
C GLY A 241 13.11 6.32 -23.30
N ASP A 242 13.27 5.02 -23.48
CA ASP A 242 12.94 4.34 -24.72
C ASP A 242 11.43 4.22 -24.97
N LEU A 243 10.62 4.22 -23.90
CA LEU A 243 9.14 4.24 -24.02
C LEU A 243 8.68 5.54 -24.69
N ALA A 244 9.25 6.69 -24.33
CA ALA A 244 8.92 7.98 -24.94
C ALA A 244 9.41 8.09 -26.40
N LYS A 245 10.58 7.49 -26.71
CA LYS A 245 11.05 7.40 -28.11
C LYS A 245 10.17 6.51 -28.96
N LEU A 246 9.70 5.42 -28.36
CA LEU A 246 8.80 4.48 -29.03
C LEU A 246 7.46 5.13 -29.37
N GLU A 247 6.87 5.87 -28.41
CA GLU A 247 5.65 6.65 -28.65
C GLU A 247 5.82 7.61 -29.83
N GLN A 248 6.95 8.35 -29.91
CA GLN A 248 7.26 9.22 -31.06
C GLN A 248 7.39 8.45 -32.39
N LEU A 249 7.96 7.24 -32.35
CA LEU A 249 8.07 6.42 -33.57
C LEU A 249 6.73 5.83 -34.03
N LEU A 250 5.78 5.58 -33.10
CA LEU A 250 4.41 5.17 -33.46
C LEU A 250 3.69 6.29 -34.19
N ASP A 251 3.85 7.56 -33.77
CA ASP A 251 3.32 8.73 -34.44
C ASP A 251 3.94 8.90 -35.82
N GLU A 252 5.28 8.71 -35.94
CA GLU A 252 5.99 8.75 -37.22
C GLU A 252 5.51 7.63 -38.13
N TYR A 253 5.28 6.42 -37.63
CA TYR A 253 4.77 5.28 -38.36
C TYR A 253 3.43 5.59 -39.02
N ALA A 254 2.47 6.12 -38.25
CA ALA A 254 1.18 6.53 -38.78
C ALA A 254 1.29 7.59 -39.88
N THR A 255 2.21 8.55 -39.70
CA THR A 255 2.50 9.61 -40.69
C THR A 255 3.12 9.04 -41.95
N VAL A 256 4.13 8.18 -41.85
CA VAL A 256 4.85 7.58 -42.97
C VAL A 256 3.95 6.64 -43.77
N GLN A 257 3.09 5.88 -43.12
CA GLN A 257 2.09 5.05 -43.83
C GLN A 257 1.22 5.87 -44.77
N ALA A 258 0.83 7.08 -44.35
CA ALA A 258 -0.03 7.95 -45.15
C ALA A 258 0.70 8.73 -46.24
N LEU A 259 1.94 9.21 -45.94
CA LEU A 259 2.66 10.19 -46.79
C LEU A 259 3.84 9.61 -47.57
N ASP A 260 4.52 8.57 -47.08
CA ASP A 260 5.71 7.98 -47.70
C ASP A 260 5.82 6.47 -47.40
N PRO A 261 4.96 5.65 -47.98
CA PRO A 261 4.93 4.21 -47.71
C PRO A 261 6.25 3.46 -47.98
N ALA A 262 7.15 4.05 -48.77
CA ALA A 262 8.44 3.44 -49.06
C ALA A 262 9.37 3.37 -47.85
N LYS A 263 9.13 4.17 -46.82
CA LYS A 263 9.88 4.19 -45.55
C LYS A 263 9.32 3.24 -44.48
N VAL A 264 8.10 2.74 -44.65
CA VAL A 264 7.44 1.86 -43.70
C VAL A 264 8.31 0.71 -43.18
N PRO A 265 9.02 -0.07 -44.04
CA PRO A 265 9.89 -1.16 -43.60
C PRO A 265 11.02 -0.70 -42.63
N THR A 266 11.54 0.49 -42.85
CA THR A 266 12.60 1.04 -41.98
C THR A 266 12.07 1.42 -40.63
N VAL A 267 10.91 2.10 -40.58
CA VAL A 267 10.28 2.50 -39.29
C VAL A 267 9.82 1.27 -38.51
N ARG A 268 9.29 0.23 -39.17
CA ARG A 268 8.95 -1.05 -38.53
C ARG A 268 10.17 -1.68 -37.84
N ALA A 269 11.31 -1.73 -38.51
CA ALA A 269 12.54 -2.26 -37.91
C ALA A 269 12.96 -1.43 -36.70
N GLN A 270 12.89 -0.10 -36.75
CA GLN A 270 13.25 0.79 -35.65
C GLN A 270 12.29 0.61 -34.45
N ILE A 271 10.98 0.48 -34.70
CA ILE A 271 9.99 0.17 -33.64
C ILE A 271 10.35 -1.16 -32.96
N TRP A 272 10.62 -2.22 -33.78
CA TRP A 272 10.96 -3.52 -33.22
C TRP A 272 12.28 -3.51 -32.43
N ASP A 273 13.30 -2.80 -32.91
CA ASP A 273 14.57 -2.65 -32.20
C ASP A 273 14.36 -1.99 -30.82
N LEU A 274 13.50 -0.95 -30.72
CA LEU A 274 13.16 -0.32 -29.44
C LEU A 274 12.25 -1.19 -28.55
N VAL A 275 11.31 -1.93 -29.14
CA VAL A 275 10.49 -2.92 -28.39
C VAL A 275 11.39 -3.97 -27.73
N ARG A 276 12.41 -4.44 -28.46
CA ARG A 276 13.41 -5.38 -27.91
C ARG A 276 14.31 -4.72 -26.87
N ALA A 277 14.79 -3.51 -27.14
CA ALA A 277 15.65 -2.79 -26.19
C ALA A 277 14.93 -2.43 -24.87
N ALA A 278 13.64 -2.14 -24.94
CA ALA A 278 12.79 -1.87 -23.77
C ALA A 278 12.17 -3.14 -23.16
N GLU A 279 12.51 -4.34 -23.64
CA GLU A 279 11.99 -5.63 -23.19
C GLU A 279 10.43 -5.76 -23.27
N LEU A 280 9.77 -4.93 -24.11
CA LEU A 280 8.32 -4.88 -24.27
C LEU A 280 7.76 -6.12 -24.99
N HIS A 281 8.60 -6.85 -25.70
CA HIS A 281 8.19 -8.09 -26.39
C HIS A 281 7.64 -9.14 -25.41
N HIS A 282 8.04 -9.12 -24.13
CA HIS A 282 7.48 -9.95 -23.07
C HIS A 282 6.06 -9.56 -22.72
N ASP A 283 5.79 -8.25 -22.61
CA ASP A 283 4.45 -7.73 -22.30
C ASP A 283 3.46 -7.94 -23.45
N LEU A 284 3.95 -7.87 -24.68
CA LEU A 284 3.15 -8.02 -25.91
C LEU A 284 3.10 -9.47 -26.42
N HIS A 285 3.72 -10.42 -25.70
CA HIS A 285 3.80 -11.83 -26.08
C HIS A 285 4.31 -12.05 -27.51
N ALA A 286 5.30 -11.26 -27.94
CA ALA A 286 5.85 -11.26 -29.28
C ALA A 286 7.33 -11.70 -29.26
N GLU A 287 7.63 -12.98 -29.52
CA GLU A 287 9.01 -13.50 -29.52
C GLU A 287 9.84 -13.04 -30.73
N ALA A 288 9.18 -12.70 -31.83
CA ALA A 288 9.78 -12.23 -33.08
C ALA A 288 8.99 -11.06 -33.65
N MET A 289 9.63 -10.25 -34.49
CA MET A 289 8.96 -9.18 -35.21
C MET A 289 7.80 -9.74 -36.04
N PRO A 290 6.55 -9.24 -35.82
CA PRO A 290 5.41 -9.64 -36.63
C PRO A 290 5.64 -9.38 -38.14
N ASP A 291 5.03 -10.16 -38.97
CA ASP A 291 5.11 -9.95 -40.39
C ASP A 291 4.39 -8.66 -40.85
N ALA A 292 4.48 -8.37 -42.17
CA ALA A 292 3.99 -7.10 -42.67
C ALA A 292 2.47 -6.92 -42.53
N ASP A 293 1.72 -7.99 -42.52
CA ASP A 293 0.25 -7.96 -42.49
C ASP A 293 -0.27 -7.81 -41.04
N ASP A 294 0.45 -8.39 -40.06
CA ASP A 294 0.07 -8.37 -38.63
C ASP A 294 0.73 -7.18 -37.86
N PHE A 295 1.68 -6.47 -38.49
CA PHE A 295 2.41 -5.41 -37.83
C PHE A 295 1.53 -4.21 -37.41
N ASP A 296 0.51 -3.91 -38.17
CA ASP A 296 -0.41 -2.81 -37.85
C ASP A 296 -1.23 -3.09 -36.59
N ASP A 297 -1.69 -4.34 -36.40
CA ASP A 297 -2.38 -4.75 -35.18
C ASP A 297 -1.43 -4.79 -33.99
N PHE A 298 -0.17 -5.22 -34.22
CA PHE A 298 0.86 -5.15 -33.19
C PHE A 298 1.13 -3.73 -32.72
N VAL A 299 1.21 -2.75 -33.64
CA VAL A 299 1.38 -1.32 -33.31
C VAL A 299 0.22 -0.81 -32.45
N LEU A 300 -1.01 -1.19 -32.75
CA LEU A 300 -2.18 -0.80 -31.95
C LEU A 300 -2.17 -1.42 -30.54
N HIS A 301 -1.75 -2.67 -30.38
CA HIS A 301 -1.55 -3.29 -29.07
C HIS A 301 -0.44 -2.60 -28.28
N LEU A 302 0.68 -2.26 -28.94
CA LEU A 302 1.79 -1.55 -28.33
C LEU A 302 1.38 -0.15 -27.84
N ASP A 303 0.66 0.62 -28.68
CA ASP A 303 0.12 1.95 -28.32
C ASP A 303 -0.83 1.86 -27.12
N GLY A 304 -1.73 0.88 -27.13
CA GLY A 304 -2.63 0.59 -26.00
C GLY A 304 -1.88 0.28 -24.71
N TYR A 305 -0.83 -0.54 -24.77
CA TYR A 305 -0.02 -0.87 -23.61
C TYR A 305 0.76 0.35 -23.06
N LEU A 306 1.36 1.15 -23.96
CA LEU A 306 2.04 2.40 -23.54
C LEU A 306 1.05 3.36 -22.86
N CYS A 307 -0.18 3.49 -23.39
CA CYS A 307 -1.23 4.27 -22.75
C CYS A 307 -1.57 3.76 -21.35
N GLU A 308 -1.69 2.44 -21.15
CA GLU A 308 -1.92 1.88 -19.82
C GLU A 308 -0.79 2.16 -18.83
N VAL A 309 0.46 2.09 -19.25
CA VAL A 309 1.63 2.39 -18.40
C VAL A 309 1.65 3.87 -18.01
N LYS A 310 1.50 4.78 -18.98
CA LYS A 310 1.58 6.22 -18.73
C LYS A 310 0.40 6.76 -17.94
N ASP A 311 -0.79 6.12 -17.98
CA ASP A 311 -1.98 6.54 -17.25
C ASP A 311 -2.01 6.13 -15.78
N VAL A 312 -1.06 5.29 -15.34
CA VAL A 312 -0.90 4.93 -13.93
C VAL A 312 -0.68 6.19 -13.08
N GLN A 313 -1.37 6.25 -11.95
CA GLN A 313 -1.10 7.27 -10.93
C GLN A 313 0.02 6.79 -10.00
N ILE A 314 1.06 7.58 -9.85
CA ILE A 314 2.21 7.32 -9.00
C ILE A 314 2.36 8.41 -7.95
N ARG A 315 2.97 8.09 -6.81
CA ARG A 315 3.25 9.08 -5.76
C ARG A 315 4.33 10.06 -6.23
N ASP A 316 4.03 11.37 -6.17
CA ASP A 316 4.98 12.46 -6.42
C ASP A 316 5.63 12.94 -5.11
N GLY A 317 6.29 12.05 -4.42
CA GLY A 317 6.92 12.28 -3.13
C GLY A 317 6.18 11.61 -1.97
N LEU A 318 6.50 12.05 -0.76
CA LEU A 318 5.87 11.62 0.49
C LEU A 318 5.15 12.82 1.12
N HIS A 319 4.11 12.55 1.93
CA HIS A 319 3.45 13.59 2.69
C HIS A 319 4.37 14.16 3.79
N ILE A 320 4.26 15.45 4.02
CA ILE A 320 4.89 16.16 5.14
C ILE A 320 3.77 16.74 5.99
N LEU A 321 3.78 16.46 7.29
CA LEU A 321 2.76 16.90 8.23
C LEU A 321 2.48 18.41 8.07
N ALA A 322 1.21 18.75 7.87
CA ALA A 322 0.71 20.11 7.69
C ALA A 322 1.28 20.86 6.46
N ASP A 323 1.82 20.15 5.46
CA ASP A 323 2.30 20.76 4.22
C ASP A 323 1.19 20.71 3.17
N ALA A 324 0.39 21.78 3.08
CA ALA A 324 -0.65 21.87 2.07
C ALA A 324 -0.02 21.90 0.66
N PRO A 325 -0.42 21.01 -0.26
CA PRO A 325 0.16 20.98 -1.60
C PRO A 325 -0.19 22.29 -2.33
N THR A 326 0.80 22.85 -3.04
CA THR A 326 0.63 24.10 -3.84
C THR A 326 1.36 23.96 -5.18
N GLY A 327 0.93 24.70 -6.19
CA GLY A 327 1.52 24.66 -7.53
C GLY A 327 1.38 23.27 -8.17
N GLU A 328 2.45 22.77 -8.77
CA GLU A 328 2.45 21.49 -9.50
C GLU A 328 1.96 20.29 -8.67
N PRO A 329 2.41 20.04 -7.42
CA PRO A 329 1.86 18.99 -6.57
C PRO A 329 0.35 19.10 -6.34
N ARG A 330 -0.19 20.32 -6.18
CA ARG A 330 -1.64 20.54 -6.05
C ARG A 330 -2.39 20.26 -7.34
N VAL A 331 -1.87 20.72 -8.48
CA VAL A 331 -2.43 20.42 -9.81
C VAL A 331 -2.54 18.92 -10.01
N ASN A 332 -1.47 18.19 -9.75
CA ASN A 332 -1.41 16.73 -9.90
C ASN A 332 -2.41 16.03 -8.97
N LEU A 333 -2.46 16.41 -7.70
CA LEU A 333 -3.41 15.82 -6.73
C LEU A 333 -4.86 16.13 -7.08
N VAL A 334 -5.17 17.35 -7.49
CA VAL A 334 -6.52 17.74 -7.93
C VAL A 334 -6.96 16.93 -9.14
N LEU A 335 -6.09 16.77 -10.14
CA LEU A 335 -6.36 15.92 -11.30
C LEU A 335 -6.62 14.47 -10.87
N ALA A 336 -5.80 13.93 -9.97
CA ALA A 336 -5.94 12.56 -9.47
C ALA A 336 -7.30 12.34 -8.77
N VAL A 337 -7.71 13.27 -7.92
CA VAL A 337 -9.00 13.22 -7.21
C VAL A 337 -10.18 13.39 -8.17
N LEU A 338 -10.08 14.33 -9.14
CA LEU A 338 -11.14 14.61 -10.10
C LEU A 338 -11.27 13.56 -11.23
N ARG A 339 -10.43 12.55 -11.29
CA ARG A 339 -10.66 11.38 -12.17
C ARG A 339 -11.89 10.58 -11.76
N ALA A 340 -12.13 10.45 -10.47
CA ALA A 340 -13.28 9.73 -9.95
C ALA A 340 -14.54 10.62 -9.94
N PRO A 341 -15.74 10.06 -10.22
CA PRO A 341 -17.00 10.76 -9.97
C PRO A 341 -17.15 11.13 -8.49
N GLN A 342 -17.71 12.31 -8.22
CA GLN A 342 -17.90 12.83 -6.87
C GLN A 342 -19.37 12.81 -6.48
N ILE A 343 -19.70 12.19 -5.35
CA ILE A 343 -21.05 12.27 -4.77
C ILE A 343 -21.12 13.52 -3.91
N TRP A 344 -21.68 14.60 -4.49
CA TRP A 344 -21.75 15.90 -3.82
C TRP A 344 -23.12 16.56 -3.99
N GLY A 345 -23.64 17.16 -2.93
CA GLY A 345 -24.84 18.01 -3.00
C GLY A 345 -26.17 17.29 -3.25
N GLY A 346 -26.31 15.99 -2.99
CA GLY A 346 -27.57 15.26 -3.04
C GLY A 346 -27.68 14.18 -4.14
N ALA A 347 -28.76 14.15 -4.90
CA ALA A 347 -29.17 13.00 -5.74
C ALA A 347 -28.34 12.78 -7.04
N ARG A 348 -27.37 13.62 -7.38
CA ARG A 348 -26.54 13.46 -8.58
C ARG A 348 -25.06 13.45 -8.21
N ALA A 349 -24.36 12.40 -8.65
CA ALA A 349 -22.90 12.40 -8.69
C ALA A 349 -22.43 13.41 -9.76
N LEU A 350 -21.38 14.18 -9.47
CA LEU A 350 -20.64 14.91 -10.49
C LEU A 350 -19.76 13.90 -11.25
N PRO A 351 -19.67 13.98 -12.59
CA PRO A 351 -18.76 13.14 -13.35
C PRO A 351 -17.30 13.46 -12.99
N GLY A 352 -16.38 12.55 -13.30
CA GLY A 352 -14.96 12.87 -13.31
C GLY A 352 -14.66 13.94 -14.36
N LEU A 353 -13.58 14.72 -14.16
CA LEU A 353 -13.23 15.81 -15.10
C LEU A 353 -12.93 15.26 -16.50
N ARG A 354 -12.20 14.14 -16.59
CA ARG A 354 -11.91 13.44 -17.86
C ARG A 354 -13.18 12.92 -18.51
N GLN A 355 -14.09 12.32 -17.73
CA GLN A 355 -15.39 11.88 -18.22
C GLN A 355 -16.24 13.04 -18.74
N ALA A 356 -16.32 14.16 -17.99
CA ALA A 356 -17.05 15.33 -18.43
C ALA A 356 -16.53 15.91 -19.76
N LEU A 357 -15.20 15.93 -19.92
CA LEU A 357 -14.55 16.36 -21.17
C LEU A 357 -14.85 15.39 -22.32
N ALA A 358 -14.69 14.07 -22.09
CA ALA A 358 -14.99 13.06 -23.11
C ALA A 358 -16.42 13.23 -23.64
N VAL A 359 -17.41 13.27 -22.75
CA VAL A 359 -18.82 13.46 -23.10
C VAL A 359 -19.07 14.77 -23.86
N ALA A 360 -18.41 15.87 -23.45
CA ALA A 360 -18.53 17.16 -24.12
C ALA A 360 -18.01 17.15 -25.57
N TYR A 361 -17.10 16.23 -25.88
CA TYR A 361 -16.61 15.99 -27.25
C TYR A 361 -17.30 14.82 -27.96
N GLY A 362 -18.32 14.19 -27.33
CA GLY A 362 -19.07 13.07 -27.91
C GLY A 362 -18.33 11.73 -27.86
N LEU A 363 -17.43 11.58 -26.89
CA LEU A 363 -16.65 10.36 -26.62
C LEU A 363 -17.12 9.72 -25.31
N ASP A 364 -16.90 8.44 -25.15
CA ASP A 364 -17.12 7.70 -23.91
C ASP A 364 -15.78 7.26 -23.29
N GLU A 365 -15.50 7.74 -22.08
CA GLU A 365 -14.24 7.46 -21.38
C GLU A 365 -14.04 5.96 -21.13
N GLN A 366 -15.09 5.21 -20.79
CA GLN A 366 -14.99 3.79 -20.51
C GLN A 366 -14.66 2.99 -21.78
N GLU A 367 -15.29 3.35 -22.92
CA GLU A 367 -14.98 2.73 -24.22
C GLU A 367 -13.52 3.01 -24.63
N LEU A 368 -13.05 4.25 -24.44
CA LEU A 368 -11.66 4.63 -24.74
C LEU A 368 -10.66 3.83 -23.89
N LEU A 369 -10.92 3.68 -22.58
CA LEU A 369 -10.06 2.95 -21.67
C LEU A 369 -10.14 1.43 -21.85
N ALA A 370 -11.27 0.89 -22.32
CA ALA A 370 -11.42 -0.54 -22.56
C ALA A 370 -10.60 -1.03 -23.76
N ALA A 371 -10.36 -0.17 -24.76
CA ALA A 371 -9.64 -0.52 -25.97
C ALA A 371 -8.74 0.65 -26.44
N PRO A 372 -7.70 1.04 -25.66
CA PRO A 372 -6.90 2.22 -25.96
C PRO A 372 -6.17 2.13 -27.30
N GLY A 373 -5.77 0.95 -27.76
CA GLY A 373 -5.20 0.72 -29.08
C GLY A 373 -6.20 0.72 -30.25
N GLN A 374 -7.50 0.96 -30.00
CA GLN A 374 -8.48 0.99 -31.09
C GLN A 374 -8.31 2.22 -31.99
N ARG A 375 -8.34 2.03 -33.31
CA ARG A 375 -8.37 3.15 -34.27
C ARG A 375 -9.65 3.94 -34.10
N LEU A 376 -9.52 5.26 -34.02
CA LEU A 376 -10.62 6.18 -33.78
C LEU A 376 -10.40 7.48 -34.57
N THR A 377 -11.46 7.98 -35.21
CA THR A 377 -11.44 9.32 -35.81
C THR A 377 -11.91 10.32 -34.77
N LEU A 378 -11.01 11.17 -34.31
CA LEU A 378 -11.32 12.13 -33.26
C LEU A 378 -12.16 13.30 -33.80
N PRO A 379 -13.05 13.88 -32.97
CA PRO A 379 -13.81 15.06 -33.32
C PRO A 379 -12.91 16.27 -33.61
N ALA A 380 -13.11 16.97 -34.73
CA ALA A 380 -12.34 18.17 -35.09
C ALA A 380 -12.38 19.23 -33.95
N ALA A 381 -13.51 19.34 -33.25
CA ALA A 381 -13.64 20.24 -32.11
C ALA A 381 -12.65 19.98 -30.95
N LEU A 382 -12.14 18.75 -30.84
CA LEU A 382 -11.09 18.40 -29.86
C LEU A 382 -9.71 18.70 -30.41
N THR A 383 -9.41 18.27 -31.65
CA THR A 383 -8.11 18.47 -32.30
C THR A 383 -7.82 19.93 -32.67
N ASP A 384 -8.85 20.78 -32.78
CA ASP A 384 -8.68 22.22 -33.01
C ASP A 384 -8.22 22.99 -31.75
N VAL A 385 -8.37 22.42 -30.56
CA VAL A 385 -8.03 23.10 -29.28
C VAL A 385 -6.79 22.50 -28.58
N VAL A 386 -6.43 21.25 -28.93
CA VAL A 386 -5.22 20.58 -28.42
C VAL A 386 -4.48 19.95 -29.57
N ASP A 387 -3.20 20.30 -29.70
CA ASP A 387 -2.31 19.66 -30.66
C ASP A 387 -1.82 18.30 -30.13
N GLY A 388 -1.81 17.30 -30.99
CA GLY A 388 -1.30 15.96 -30.68
C GLY A 388 -1.72 14.94 -31.73
N PRO A 389 -1.26 13.69 -31.62
CA PRO A 389 -1.75 12.58 -32.42
C PRO A 389 -3.26 12.40 -32.28
N ALA A 390 -3.91 11.86 -33.30
CA ALA A 390 -5.37 11.82 -33.36
C ALA A 390 -5.93 10.61 -34.13
N GLY A 391 -5.32 9.44 -33.98
CA GLY A 391 -5.64 8.23 -34.73
C GLY A 391 -6.20 7.07 -33.90
N THR A 392 -6.04 7.10 -32.57
CA THR A 392 -6.39 6.02 -31.66
C THR A 392 -7.20 6.50 -30.45
N ALA A 393 -7.78 5.56 -29.68
CA ALA A 393 -8.42 5.86 -28.41
C ALA A 393 -7.37 6.34 -27.37
N ALA A 394 -6.13 5.85 -27.42
CA ALA A 394 -5.01 6.33 -26.60
C ALA A 394 -4.75 7.82 -26.83
N ASP A 395 -4.71 8.24 -28.10
CA ASP A 395 -4.58 9.66 -28.46
C ASP A 395 -5.72 10.50 -27.87
N ALA A 396 -6.96 9.99 -27.95
CA ALA A 396 -8.11 10.67 -27.35
C ALA A 396 -7.96 10.87 -25.84
N ILE A 397 -7.49 9.84 -25.11
CA ILE A 397 -7.22 9.90 -23.68
C ILE A 397 -6.18 10.98 -23.38
N ASP A 398 -5.10 11.02 -24.15
CA ASP A 398 -4.01 11.98 -23.94
C ASP A 398 -4.45 13.43 -24.21
N LEU A 399 -5.18 13.68 -25.28
CA LEU A 399 -5.71 15.01 -25.59
C LEU A 399 -6.68 15.48 -24.51
N ILE A 400 -7.56 14.60 -24.03
CA ILE A 400 -8.50 14.92 -22.94
C ILE A 400 -7.75 15.19 -21.63
N GLU A 401 -6.73 14.38 -21.29
CA GLU A 401 -5.90 14.60 -20.10
C GLU A 401 -5.12 15.92 -20.18
N ALA A 402 -4.59 16.25 -21.36
CA ALA A 402 -3.91 17.52 -21.60
C ALA A 402 -4.88 18.72 -21.42
N LEU A 403 -6.12 18.62 -21.87
CA LEU A 403 -7.15 19.64 -21.62
C LEU A 403 -7.50 19.74 -20.13
N ALA A 404 -7.72 18.60 -19.46
CA ALA A 404 -7.99 18.58 -18.03
C ALA A 404 -6.87 19.29 -17.25
N ARG A 405 -5.62 19.00 -17.62
CA ARG A 405 -4.45 19.66 -17.02
C ARG A 405 -4.41 21.17 -17.30
N ARG A 406 -4.67 21.61 -18.53
CA ARG A 406 -4.72 23.05 -18.87
C ARG A 406 -5.80 23.78 -18.05
N LEU A 407 -6.96 23.17 -17.86
CA LEU A 407 -8.05 23.71 -17.04
C LEU A 407 -7.63 23.86 -15.58
N VAL A 408 -7.06 22.81 -14.98
CA VAL A 408 -6.62 22.84 -13.58
C VAL A 408 -5.45 23.82 -13.37
N VAL A 409 -4.49 23.90 -14.30
CA VAL A 409 -3.40 24.89 -14.27
C VAL A 409 -3.94 26.32 -14.41
N GLY A 410 -4.95 26.53 -15.26
CA GLY A 410 -5.61 27.83 -15.40
C GLY A 410 -6.25 28.27 -14.09
N MET A 411 -6.96 27.36 -13.42
CA MET A 411 -7.58 27.62 -12.11
C MET A 411 -6.51 27.85 -11.02
N GLU A 412 -5.44 27.04 -10.99
CA GLU A 412 -4.31 27.23 -10.05
C GLU A 412 -3.66 28.60 -10.20
N THR A 413 -3.44 29.05 -11.45
CA THR A 413 -2.83 30.35 -11.77
C THR A 413 -3.70 31.52 -11.29
N LEU A 414 -5.03 31.38 -11.33
CA LEU A 414 -6.01 32.37 -10.87
C LEU A 414 -6.40 32.18 -9.40
N GLY A 415 -5.66 31.36 -8.65
CA GLY A 415 -5.89 31.16 -7.21
C GLY A 415 -7.23 30.51 -6.88
N TRP A 416 -7.79 29.72 -7.81
CA TRP A 416 -9.07 29.02 -7.65
C TRP A 416 -10.27 29.96 -7.40
N ALA A 417 -10.23 31.17 -7.95
CA ALA A 417 -11.32 32.09 -7.83
C ALA A 417 -12.58 31.57 -8.55
N VAL A 418 -13.67 31.37 -7.81
CA VAL A 418 -14.89 30.69 -8.28
C VAL A 418 -15.53 31.41 -9.47
N ASP A 419 -15.47 32.73 -9.50
CA ASP A 419 -16.01 33.59 -10.56
C ASP A 419 -15.22 33.53 -11.88
N THR A 420 -14.04 32.89 -11.89
CA THR A 420 -13.20 32.74 -13.09
C THR A 420 -13.44 31.40 -13.81
N VAL A 421 -14.17 30.46 -13.22
CA VAL A 421 -14.34 29.09 -13.75
C VAL A 421 -14.86 29.10 -15.20
N ASP A 422 -15.96 29.77 -15.46
CA ASP A 422 -16.58 29.78 -16.79
C ASP A 422 -15.68 30.44 -17.85
N ALA A 423 -14.90 31.44 -17.45
CA ALA A 423 -13.93 32.09 -18.31
C ALA A 423 -12.78 31.16 -18.67
N VAL A 424 -12.22 30.46 -17.67
CA VAL A 424 -11.15 29.45 -17.87
C VAL A 424 -11.63 28.31 -18.78
N VAL A 425 -12.84 27.79 -18.54
CA VAL A 425 -13.39 26.72 -19.39
C VAL A 425 -13.51 27.22 -20.82
N THR A 426 -14.09 28.42 -21.04
CA THR A 426 -14.28 28.97 -22.38
C THR A 426 -12.93 29.27 -23.08
N GLU A 427 -11.96 29.80 -22.35
CA GLU A 427 -10.63 30.11 -22.88
C GLU A 427 -9.88 28.83 -23.32
N VAL A 428 -9.89 27.80 -22.49
CA VAL A 428 -9.12 26.56 -22.74
C VAL A 428 -9.80 25.67 -23.79
N THR A 429 -11.13 25.60 -23.81
CA THR A 429 -11.87 24.68 -24.69
C THR A 429 -12.49 25.35 -25.92
N GLY A 430 -12.35 26.66 -26.04
CA GLY A 430 -12.94 27.46 -27.12
C GLY A 430 -14.46 27.65 -27.02
N ARG A 431 -15.14 27.09 -26.01
CA ARG A 431 -16.60 27.15 -25.85
C ARG A 431 -17.04 26.93 -24.41
N PRO A 432 -18.21 27.34 -24.00
CA PRO A 432 -18.78 26.97 -22.70
C PRO A 432 -19.08 25.48 -22.63
N MET A 433 -18.70 24.83 -21.51
CA MET A 433 -18.95 23.41 -21.17
C MET A 433 -19.54 23.32 -19.75
N PRO A 434 -20.87 23.32 -19.58
CA PRO A 434 -21.49 23.41 -18.26
C PRO A 434 -21.11 22.28 -17.29
N ASP A 435 -20.99 21.03 -17.76
CA ASP A 435 -20.64 19.89 -16.89
C ASP A 435 -19.17 19.96 -16.45
N VAL A 436 -18.26 20.38 -17.35
CA VAL A 436 -16.84 20.63 -17.01
C VAL A 436 -16.73 21.79 -16.00
N ALA A 437 -17.48 22.88 -16.24
CA ALA A 437 -17.53 24.01 -15.31
C ALA A 437 -18.06 23.57 -13.93
N ALA A 438 -19.07 22.71 -13.86
CA ALA A 438 -19.60 22.20 -12.60
C ALA A 438 -18.54 21.42 -11.80
N VAL A 439 -17.70 20.61 -12.46
CA VAL A 439 -16.59 19.90 -11.81
C VAL A 439 -15.54 20.88 -11.29
N LEU A 440 -15.18 21.91 -12.05
CA LEU A 440 -14.21 22.93 -11.61
C LEU A 440 -14.79 23.84 -10.51
N HIS A 441 -16.09 24.17 -10.54
CA HIS A 441 -16.76 24.86 -9.43
C HIS A 441 -16.69 24.03 -8.15
N PHE A 442 -16.93 22.72 -8.22
CA PHE A 442 -16.76 21.83 -7.08
C PHE A 442 -15.31 21.82 -6.59
N ALA A 443 -14.31 21.74 -7.48
CA ALA A 443 -12.92 21.81 -7.09
C ALA A 443 -12.59 23.13 -6.37
N ALA A 444 -13.06 24.26 -6.89
CA ALA A 444 -12.81 25.59 -6.33
C ALA A 444 -13.54 25.86 -5.00
N THR A 445 -14.74 25.26 -4.80
CA THR A 445 -15.54 25.52 -3.59
C THR A 445 -15.35 24.49 -2.49
N GLU A 446 -15.02 23.25 -2.84
CA GLU A 446 -14.97 22.13 -1.89
C GLU A 446 -13.59 21.46 -1.79
N LEU A 447 -12.99 21.07 -2.92
CA LEU A 447 -11.76 20.27 -2.88
C LEU A 447 -10.56 21.11 -2.44
N VAL A 448 -10.26 22.19 -3.16
CA VAL A 448 -9.07 23.03 -2.89
C VAL A 448 -9.12 23.71 -1.52
N PRO A 449 -10.25 24.30 -1.08
CA PRO A 449 -10.33 24.85 0.28
C PRO A 449 -10.10 23.81 1.38
N ARG A 450 -10.42 22.53 1.14
CA ARG A 450 -10.13 21.43 2.08
C ARG A 450 -8.67 21.02 2.05
N LEU A 451 -8.02 21.03 0.87
CA LEU A 451 -6.58 20.81 0.75
C LEU A 451 -5.77 21.93 1.43
N ASP A 452 -6.20 23.18 1.32
CA ASP A 452 -5.54 24.31 2.00
C ASP A 452 -5.59 24.18 3.54
N ARG A 453 -6.56 23.45 4.06
CA ARG A 453 -6.68 23.12 5.49
C ARG A 453 -5.85 21.93 5.95
N THR A 454 -4.96 21.39 5.14
CA THR A 454 -3.96 20.38 5.58
C THR A 454 -3.16 20.87 6.80
N THR A 455 -3.03 22.20 6.99
CA THR A 455 -2.45 22.80 8.21
C THR A 455 -3.19 22.44 9.50
N ASP A 456 -4.46 22.01 9.44
CA ASP A 456 -5.23 21.52 10.58
C ASP A 456 -4.57 20.27 11.23
N GLU A 457 -3.77 19.49 10.48
CA GLU A 457 -3.02 18.33 10.98
C GLU A 457 -2.12 18.71 12.16
N LEU A 458 -1.36 19.77 12.03
CA LEU A 458 -0.48 20.28 13.08
C LEU A 458 -1.25 21.05 14.15
N THR A 459 -2.19 21.90 13.75
CA THR A 459 -3.02 22.67 14.68
C THR A 459 -3.79 21.77 15.63
N ASN A 460 -4.36 20.67 15.13
CA ASN A 460 -5.13 19.73 15.94
C ASN A 460 -4.23 18.75 16.73
N THR A 461 -3.00 18.47 16.24
CA THR A 461 -2.00 17.76 17.04
C THR A 461 -1.62 18.57 18.29
N LEU A 462 -1.31 19.86 18.13
CA LEU A 462 -1.08 20.76 19.26
C LEU A 462 -2.30 20.92 20.15
N GLY A 463 -3.50 21.00 19.53
CA GLY A 463 -4.77 21.02 20.25
C GLY A 463 -5.00 19.79 21.13
N ALA A 464 -4.64 18.61 20.64
CA ALA A 464 -4.72 17.37 21.40
C ALA A 464 -3.73 17.36 22.59
N LEU A 465 -2.51 17.85 22.38
CA LEU A 465 -1.52 18.01 23.45
C LEU A 465 -1.98 19.01 24.54
N ASP A 466 -2.76 20.02 24.14
CA ASP A 466 -3.39 21.01 25.04
C ASP A 466 -4.73 20.50 25.66
N GLY A 467 -5.05 19.21 25.50
CA GLY A 467 -6.27 18.59 26.03
C GLY A 467 -7.56 19.03 25.33
N ARG A 468 -7.47 19.66 24.15
CA ARG A 468 -8.64 20.08 23.37
C ARG A 468 -9.21 18.95 22.54
N PHE A 469 -10.50 19.07 22.25
CA PHE A 469 -11.20 18.13 21.40
C PHE A 469 -10.70 18.16 19.96
N VAL A 470 -10.32 17.01 19.39
CA VAL A 470 -10.02 16.85 17.97
C VAL A 470 -11.31 16.46 17.23
N PRO A 471 -11.76 17.25 16.24
CA PRO A 471 -13.01 16.98 15.53
C PRO A 471 -12.98 15.61 14.84
N PRO A 472 -14.09 14.83 14.85
CA PRO A 472 -14.15 13.57 14.13
C PRO A 472 -14.31 13.79 12.63
N GLY A 473 -13.86 12.81 11.83
CA GLY A 473 -14.08 12.78 10.39
C GLY A 473 -14.08 11.37 9.82
N PRO A 474 -14.61 11.13 8.62
CA PRO A 474 -14.51 9.83 7.97
C PRO A 474 -13.07 9.58 7.48
N SER A 475 -12.66 8.32 7.47
CA SER A 475 -11.45 7.83 6.81
C SER A 475 -11.76 7.35 5.40
N GLY A 476 -10.74 7.19 4.57
CA GLY A 476 -10.86 6.64 3.22
C GLY A 476 -9.87 7.24 2.23
N SER A 477 -10.05 6.93 0.96
CA SER A 477 -9.18 7.33 -0.14
C SER A 477 -9.78 8.52 -0.91
N PRO A 478 -9.14 9.71 -0.89
CA PRO A 478 -9.60 10.86 -1.68
C PRO A 478 -9.69 10.56 -3.18
N THR A 479 -8.78 9.75 -3.71
CA THR A 479 -8.73 9.39 -5.14
C THR A 479 -9.86 8.46 -5.59
N ARG A 480 -10.62 7.87 -4.65
CA ARG A 480 -11.84 7.11 -4.95
C ARG A 480 -13.13 7.97 -5.00
N GLY A 481 -13.01 9.29 -5.06
CA GLY A 481 -14.15 10.21 -5.06
C GLY A 481 -14.71 10.55 -3.67
N LEU A 482 -13.94 10.27 -2.62
CA LEU A 482 -14.33 10.50 -1.23
C LEU A 482 -13.79 11.85 -0.72
N VAL A 483 -14.22 12.97 -1.32
CA VAL A 483 -13.78 14.32 -0.90
C VAL A 483 -14.12 14.65 0.57
N ASN A 484 -15.10 13.99 1.15
CA ASN A 484 -15.52 14.18 2.54
C ASN A 484 -14.50 13.70 3.57
N VAL A 485 -13.50 12.89 3.15
CA VAL A 485 -12.34 12.53 3.99
C VAL A 485 -11.41 13.74 4.20
N LEU A 486 -11.56 14.78 3.42
CA LEU A 486 -10.88 16.08 3.58
C LEU A 486 -11.78 17.10 4.31
N PRO A 487 -11.21 18.11 5.01
CA PRO A 487 -9.80 18.26 5.31
C PRO A 487 -9.29 17.19 6.26
N THR A 488 -7.98 16.96 6.24
CA THR A 488 -7.28 16.16 7.24
C THR A 488 -7.09 16.92 8.57
N GLY A 489 -6.45 16.33 9.54
CA GLY A 489 -6.32 16.88 10.90
C GLY A 489 -7.47 16.45 11.82
N ARG A 490 -8.20 15.37 11.50
CA ARG A 490 -9.36 14.90 12.25
C ARG A 490 -9.10 13.56 12.93
N ASN A 491 -9.82 13.33 14.04
CA ASN A 491 -9.83 12.01 14.68
C ASN A 491 -10.76 11.08 13.90
N PHE A 492 -10.23 10.40 12.90
CA PHE A 492 -11.05 9.67 11.96
C PHE A 492 -11.80 8.48 12.59
N TYR A 493 -12.98 8.24 12.04
CA TYR A 493 -13.77 7.01 12.25
C TYR A 493 -13.85 6.24 10.93
N SER A 494 -14.08 4.95 11.04
CA SER A 494 -14.24 4.06 9.89
C SER A 494 -15.75 3.80 9.61
N VAL A 495 -16.13 2.58 9.32
CA VAL A 495 -17.46 2.17 8.86
C VAL A 495 -18.29 1.55 9.99
N ASP A 496 -19.64 1.53 9.84
CA ASP A 496 -20.48 0.63 10.63
C ASP A 496 -20.24 -0.81 10.16
N PRO A 497 -19.60 -1.66 10.98
CA PRO A 497 -19.26 -3.00 10.54
C PRO A 497 -20.49 -3.82 10.09
N LYS A 498 -21.68 -3.56 10.63
CA LYS A 498 -22.92 -4.25 10.27
C LYS A 498 -23.52 -3.77 8.95
N ALA A 499 -23.03 -2.69 8.38
CA ALA A 499 -23.46 -2.20 7.07
C ALA A 499 -22.60 -2.73 5.90
N ILE A 500 -21.70 -3.68 6.15
CA ILE A 500 -20.79 -4.27 5.16
C ILE A 500 -21.28 -5.67 4.73
N PRO A 501 -21.26 -5.94 3.41
CA PRO A 501 -20.97 -5.00 2.31
C PRO A 501 -22.12 -3.98 2.10
N SER A 502 -21.74 -2.75 1.73
CA SER A 502 -22.73 -1.75 1.34
C SER A 502 -23.36 -2.08 -0.03
N ARG A 503 -24.48 -1.38 -0.40
CA ARG A 503 -25.09 -1.57 -1.72
C ARG A 503 -24.15 -1.21 -2.86
N ASN A 504 -23.38 -0.12 -2.70
CA ASN A 504 -22.41 0.29 -3.72
C ASN A 504 -21.24 -0.71 -3.82
N ALA A 505 -20.75 -1.21 -2.69
CA ALA A 505 -19.72 -2.25 -2.68
C ALA A 505 -20.21 -3.57 -3.28
N TRP A 506 -21.54 -3.86 -3.18
CA TRP A 506 -22.13 -5.02 -3.86
C TRP A 506 -21.98 -4.92 -5.39
N ASP A 507 -22.27 -3.77 -5.97
CA ASP A 507 -22.15 -3.56 -7.42
C ASP A 507 -20.69 -3.72 -7.87
N VAL A 508 -19.73 -3.18 -7.11
CA VAL A 508 -18.29 -3.32 -7.40
C VAL A 508 -17.82 -4.78 -7.23
N GLY A 509 -18.28 -5.46 -6.18
CA GLY A 509 -17.91 -6.87 -5.93
C GLY A 509 -18.46 -7.82 -6.99
N VAL A 510 -19.65 -7.55 -7.52
CA VAL A 510 -20.20 -8.28 -8.68
C VAL A 510 -19.32 -8.04 -9.91
N ALA A 511 -18.95 -6.80 -10.20
CA ALA A 511 -18.07 -6.46 -11.31
C ALA A 511 -16.67 -7.11 -11.18
N LEU A 512 -16.11 -7.20 -9.96
CA LEU A 512 -14.86 -7.93 -9.68
C LEU A 512 -15.01 -9.42 -10.00
N ALA A 513 -16.08 -10.06 -9.50
CA ALA A 513 -16.34 -11.47 -9.76
C ALA A 513 -16.52 -11.76 -11.26
N ASP A 514 -17.28 -10.92 -11.96
CA ASP A 514 -17.52 -11.09 -13.40
C ASP A 514 -16.23 -10.87 -14.20
N SER A 515 -15.44 -9.84 -13.89
CA SER A 515 -14.14 -9.57 -14.52
C SER A 515 -13.15 -10.72 -14.30
N LEU A 516 -13.06 -11.25 -13.07
CA LEU A 516 -12.22 -12.40 -12.73
C LEU A 516 -12.61 -13.65 -13.54
N LEU A 517 -13.90 -13.96 -13.56
CA LEU A 517 -14.41 -15.14 -14.25
C LEU A 517 -14.27 -15.02 -15.78
N ALA A 518 -14.53 -13.85 -16.35
CA ALA A 518 -14.35 -13.57 -17.77
C ALA A 518 -12.87 -13.72 -18.17
N ARG A 519 -11.96 -13.15 -17.37
CA ARG A 519 -10.51 -13.27 -17.59
C ARG A 519 -10.06 -14.74 -17.52
N HIS A 520 -10.43 -15.45 -16.48
CA HIS A 520 -10.04 -16.86 -16.33
C HIS A 520 -10.61 -17.73 -17.45
N LEU A 521 -11.85 -17.47 -17.86
CA LEU A 521 -12.49 -18.18 -18.99
C LEU A 521 -11.73 -17.92 -20.31
N ALA A 522 -11.29 -16.70 -20.54
CA ALA A 522 -10.48 -16.36 -21.71
C ALA A 522 -9.11 -17.05 -21.69
N ASP A 523 -8.46 -17.09 -20.53
CA ASP A 523 -7.11 -17.68 -20.38
C ASP A 523 -7.11 -19.23 -20.44
N THR A 524 -8.19 -19.89 -19.96
CA THR A 524 -8.20 -21.36 -19.73
C THR A 524 -9.33 -22.12 -20.48
N GLY A 525 -10.34 -21.41 -20.96
CA GLY A 525 -11.51 -22.01 -21.63
C GLY A 525 -12.58 -22.57 -20.69
N GLY A 526 -12.47 -22.41 -19.36
CA GLY A 526 -13.40 -22.92 -18.36
C GLY A 526 -13.56 -22.04 -17.14
N TYR A 527 -14.62 -22.24 -16.37
CA TYR A 527 -14.78 -21.58 -15.07
C TYR A 527 -13.85 -22.19 -14.02
N PRO A 528 -13.28 -21.39 -13.09
CA PRO A 528 -12.47 -21.93 -11.99
C PRO A 528 -13.37 -22.71 -11.03
N ARG A 529 -12.91 -23.91 -10.64
CA ARG A 529 -13.65 -24.71 -9.65
C ARG A 529 -13.48 -24.20 -8.23
N SER A 530 -12.34 -23.57 -7.95
CA SER A 530 -12.05 -23.00 -6.66
C SER A 530 -11.21 -21.72 -6.80
N VAL A 531 -11.57 -20.69 -6.02
CA VAL A 531 -10.87 -19.40 -5.92
C VAL A 531 -10.39 -19.22 -4.49
N GLY A 532 -9.10 -18.91 -4.33
CA GLY A 532 -8.54 -18.42 -3.09
C GLY A 532 -8.50 -16.89 -3.08
N LEU A 533 -9.22 -16.24 -2.17
CA LEU A 533 -9.31 -14.79 -2.10
C LEU A 533 -8.78 -14.25 -0.79
N THR A 534 -7.85 -13.27 -0.89
CA THR A 534 -7.28 -12.58 0.28
C THR A 534 -8.13 -11.37 0.65
N VAL A 535 -8.66 -11.33 1.88
CA VAL A 535 -9.52 -10.25 2.39
C VAL A 535 -8.85 -9.51 3.56
N TRP A 536 -8.65 -8.21 3.38
CA TRP A 536 -8.07 -7.35 4.40
C TRP A 536 -9.09 -6.45 5.07
N GLY A 537 -8.87 -6.19 6.37
CA GLY A 537 -9.73 -5.29 7.14
C GLY A 537 -9.65 -3.84 6.65
N THR A 538 -8.48 -3.35 6.28
CA THR A 538 -8.29 -1.98 5.75
C THR A 538 -9.03 -1.78 4.43
N SER A 539 -8.90 -2.71 3.47
CA SER A 539 -9.65 -2.67 2.21
C SER A 539 -11.16 -2.71 2.46
N ALA A 540 -11.62 -3.62 3.34
CA ALA A 540 -13.03 -3.73 3.69
C ALA A 540 -13.60 -2.43 4.30
N MET A 541 -12.80 -1.70 5.10
CA MET A 541 -13.19 -0.40 5.66
C MET A 541 -13.19 0.70 4.59
N ARG A 542 -12.17 0.76 3.75
CA ARG A 542 -11.99 1.80 2.72
C ARG A 542 -13.03 1.71 1.61
N THR A 543 -13.38 0.48 1.20
CA THR A 543 -14.34 0.19 0.13
C THR A 543 -15.77 -0.04 0.61
N GLN A 544 -15.97 -0.17 1.91
CA GLN A 544 -17.23 -0.65 2.51
C GLN A 544 -17.60 -2.08 2.06
N GLY A 545 -16.61 -2.89 1.67
CA GLY A 545 -16.75 -4.33 1.52
C GLY A 545 -16.75 -4.89 0.10
N ASP A 546 -16.01 -4.33 -0.85
CA ASP A 546 -15.88 -4.83 -2.24
C ASP A 546 -15.47 -6.33 -2.25
N ASP A 547 -14.40 -6.70 -1.51
CA ASP A 547 -13.91 -8.10 -1.45
C ASP A 547 -14.96 -9.06 -0.87
N ILE A 548 -15.74 -8.62 0.11
CA ILE A 548 -16.80 -9.43 0.74
C ILE A 548 -17.94 -9.67 -0.26
N ALA A 549 -18.30 -8.63 -1.01
CA ALA A 549 -19.31 -8.70 -2.05
C ALA A 549 -18.87 -9.64 -3.19
N GLU A 550 -17.59 -9.60 -3.58
CA GLU A 550 -17.02 -10.52 -4.57
C GLU A 550 -17.11 -11.99 -4.11
N VAL A 551 -16.75 -12.31 -2.87
CA VAL A 551 -16.91 -13.66 -2.31
C VAL A 551 -18.36 -14.12 -2.41
N LEU A 552 -19.32 -13.28 -1.99
CA LEU A 552 -20.73 -13.62 -2.06
C LEU A 552 -21.22 -13.81 -3.50
N ALA A 553 -20.79 -12.95 -4.43
CA ALA A 553 -21.11 -13.04 -5.84
C ALA A 553 -20.57 -14.35 -6.46
N LEU A 554 -19.32 -14.73 -6.20
CA LEU A 554 -18.72 -15.99 -6.67
C LEU A 554 -19.48 -17.21 -6.16
N LEU A 555 -19.91 -17.20 -4.89
CA LEU A 555 -20.77 -18.25 -4.29
C LEU A 555 -22.19 -18.26 -4.87
N GLY A 556 -22.63 -17.21 -5.57
CA GLY A 556 -24.00 -17.04 -6.04
C GLY A 556 -24.98 -16.69 -4.91
N CYS A 557 -24.55 -15.83 -3.99
CA CYS A 557 -25.36 -15.26 -2.92
C CYS A 557 -25.38 -13.74 -3.03
N ARG A 558 -26.45 -13.11 -2.55
CA ARG A 558 -26.52 -11.65 -2.41
C ARG A 558 -26.89 -11.23 -1.00
N PRO A 559 -26.38 -10.08 -0.49
CA PRO A 559 -26.77 -9.54 0.81
C PRO A 559 -28.22 -9.06 0.81
N VAL A 560 -28.85 -9.11 2.00
CA VAL A 560 -30.16 -8.51 2.25
C VAL A 560 -29.96 -7.37 3.25
N TRP A 561 -30.42 -6.16 2.87
CA TRP A 561 -30.25 -4.95 3.69
C TRP A 561 -31.57 -4.51 4.30
N ASP A 562 -31.49 -3.98 5.50
CA ASP A 562 -32.58 -3.19 6.09
C ASP A 562 -32.56 -1.77 5.49
N ASP A 563 -33.69 -1.32 4.95
CA ASP A 563 -33.75 -0.04 4.23
C ASP A 563 -33.53 1.20 5.11
N ARG A 564 -33.81 1.11 6.41
CA ARG A 564 -33.65 2.25 7.34
C ARG A 564 -32.24 2.36 7.89
N SER A 565 -31.72 1.24 8.40
CA SER A 565 -30.39 1.21 9.03
C SER A 565 -29.26 0.99 8.01
N ARG A 566 -29.57 0.55 6.79
CA ARG A 566 -28.62 0.15 5.75
C ARG A 566 -27.74 -1.04 6.15
N ARG A 567 -28.06 -1.71 7.28
CA ARG A 567 -27.32 -2.86 7.79
C ARG A 567 -27.69 -4.12 7.03
N VAL A 568 -26.72 -5.00 6.84
CA VAL A 568 -26.93 -6.33 6.32
C VAL A 568 -27.63 -7.19 7.38
N THR A 569 -28.78 -7.77 7.01
CA THR A 569 -29.62 -8.62 7.89
C THR A 569 -29.53 -10.10 7.56
N GLY A 570 -28.96 -10.45 6.43
CA GLY A 570 -28.80 -11.82 5.98
C GLY A 570 -28.32 -11.91 4.52
N ILE A 571 -28.46 -13.10 3.97
CA ILE A 571 -28.13 -13.39 2.57
C ILE A 571 -29.29 -14.10 1.90
N GLU A 572 -29.41 -13.94 0.60
CA GLU A 572 -30.27 -14.68 -0.30
C GLU A 572 -29.42 -15.49 -1.27
N VAL A 573 -29.81 -16.72 -1.55
CA VAL A 573 -29.18 -17.56 -2.57
C VAL A 573 -29.80 -17.24 -3.91
N VAL A 574 -28.98 -16.85 -4.88
CA VAL A 574 -29.42 -16.58 -6.25
C VAL A 574 -29.64 -17.93 -6.97
N PRO A 575 -30.79 -18.17 -7.60
CA PRO A 575 -31.03 -19.40 -8.37
C PRO A 575 -30.01 -19.56 -9.51
N THR A 576 -29.54 -20.78 -9.81
CA THR A 576 -28.58 -21.05 -10.91
C THR A 576 -29.07 -20.56 -12.26
N ALA A 577 -30.39 -20.60 -12.53
CA ALA A 577 -30.98 -20.06 -13.75
C ALA A 577 -30.83 -18.53 -13.89
N GLU A 578 -30.76 -17.77 -12.75
CA GLU A 578 -30.50 -16.33 -12.72
C GLU A 578 -29.01 -16.07 -12.73
N LEU A 579 -28.22 -16.90 -12.03
CA LEU A 579 -26.77 -16.77 -11.93
C LEU A 579 -26.07 -16.98 -13.29
N GLY A 580 -26.60 -17.86 -14.14
CA GLY A 580 -26.10 -18.11 -15.50
C GLY A 580 -24.74 -18.80 -15.60
N ARG A 581 -24.20 -19.29 -14.48
CA ARG A 581 -22.91 -19.95 -14.37
C ARG A 581 -22.85 -20.89 -13.16
N PRO A 582 -21.85 -21.77 -13.06
CA PRO A 582 -21.65 -22.59 -11.87
C PRO A 582 -21.33 -21.72 -10.63
N ARG A 583 -21.69 -22.23 -9.44
CA ARG A 583 -21.22 -21.69 -8.16
C ARG A 583 -19.78 -22.10 -7.93
N VAL A 584 -18.93 -21.09 -7.65
CA VAL A 584 -17.51 -21.28 -7.41
C VAL A 584 -17.29 -21.58 -5.93
N ASP A 585 -16.41 -22.53 -5.61
CA ASP A 585 -15.93 -22.75 -4.25
C ASP A 585 -14.92 -21.66 -3.88
N VAL A 586 -15.16 -20.89 -2.82
CA VAL A 586 -14.28 -19.78 -2.43
C VAL A 586 -13.63 -20.06 -1.08
N THR A 587 -12.31 -20.13 -1.08
CA THR A 587 -11.50 -20.20 0.14
C THR A 587 -11.00 -18.79 0.48
N VAL A 588 -11.38 -18.28 1.66
CA VAL A 588 -11.09 -16.92 2.08
C VAL A 588 -9.92 -16.89 3.07
N ARG A 589 -8.86 -16.19 2.72
CA ARG A 589 -7.72 -15.91 3.62
C ARG A 589 -7.89 -14.53 4.22
N ILE A 590 -8.32 -14.48 5.48
CA ILE A 590 -8.56 -13.21 6.19
C ILE A 590 -7.32 -12.72 6.92
N SER A 591 -7.15 -11.39 7.00
CA SER A 591 -6.17 -10.78 7.89
C SER A 591 -6.64 -10.84 9.35
N GLY A 592 -5.70 -10.82 10.31
CA GLY A 592 -6.01 -10.77 11.73
C GLY A 592 -6.86 -9.56 12.10
N PHE A 593 -6.61 -8.45 11.43
CA PHE A 593 -7.37 -7.23 11.58
C PHE A 593 -8.84 -7.38 11.09
N PHE A 594 -9.06 -8.03 9.94
CA PHE A 594 -10.41 -8.34 9.46
C PHE A 594 -11.18 -9.23 10.45
N ARG A 595 -10.54 -10.26 10.97
CA ARG A 595 -11.10 -11.13 12.02
C ARG A 595 -11.65 -10.33 13.20
N ASP A 596 -10.85 -9.38 13.71
CA ASP A 596 -11.20 -8.62 14.91
C ASP A 596 -12.29 -7.55 14.65
N ALA A 597 -12.24 -6.90 13.48
CA ALA A 597 -13.16 -5.81 13.14
C ALA A 597 -14.52 -6.29 12.63
N PHE A 598 -14.56 -7.46 11.97
CA PHE A 598 -15.74 -7.93 11.22
C PHE A 598 -16.22 -9.35 11.58
N PRO A 599 -16.33 -9.73 12.87
CA PRO A 599 -16.69 -11.10 13.25
C PRO A 599 -18.09 -11.52 12.73
N HIS A 600 -19.02 -10.57 12.59
CA HIS A 600 -20.33 -10.85 12.01
C HIS A 600 -20.32 -11.00 10.49
N VAL A 601 -19.36 -10.38 9.77
CA VAL A 601 -19.15 -10.63 8.34
C VAL A 601 -18.54 -12.02 8.13
N VAL A 602 -17.59 -12.41 8.99
CA VAL A 602 -17.08 -13.80 9.02
C VAL A 602 -18.22 -14.80 9.20
N ALA A 603 -19.14 -14.53 10.13
CA ALA A 603 -20.33 -15.37 10.33
C ALA A 603 -21.28 -15.35 9.11
N LEU A 604 -21.43 -14.21 8.43
CA LEU A 604 -22.24 -14.07 7.22
C LEU A 604 -21.69 -14.90 6.06
N LEU A 605 -20.38 -14.85 5.83
CA LEU A 605 -19.68 -15.63 4.81
C LEU A 605 -19.78 -17.13 5.10
N ASP A 606 -19.61 -17.55 6.35
CA ASP A 606 -19.77 -18.94 6.77
C ASP A 606 -21.20 -19.43 6.55
N ASP A 607 -22.22 -18.61 6.84
CA ASP A 607 -23.62 -18.91 6.55
C ASP A 607 -23.85 -19.07 5.03
N ALA A 608 -23.22 -18.27 4.19
CA ALA A 608 -23.29 -18.38 2.74
C ALA A 608 -22.71 -19.72 2.26
N VAL A 609 -21.49 -20.05 2.70
CA VAL A 609 -20.84 -21.34 2.39
C VAL A 609 -21.75 -22.52 2.75
N ARG A 610 -22.27 -22.55 3.98
CA ARG A 610 -23.12 -23.66 4.45
C ARG A 610 -24.46 -23.75 3.72
N ARG A 611 -25.09 -22.63 3.39
CA ARG A 611 -26.35 -22.63 2.63
C ARG A 611 -26.14 -23.13 1.20
N VAL A 612 -25.06 -22.67 0.53
CA VAL A 612 -24.75 -23.10 -0.83
C VAL A 612 -24.33 -24.57 -0.87
N ALA A 613 -23.57 -25.05 0.11
CA ALA A 613 -23.19 -26.46 0.21
C ALA A 613 -24.39 -27.41 0.43
N ALA A 614 -25.46 -26.90 1.03
CA ALA A 614 -26.67 -27.68 1.31
C ALA A 614 -27.70 -27.70 0.18
N LEU A 615 -27.48 -27.02 -0.94
CA LEU A 615 -28.37 -27.00 -2.09
C LEU A 615 -28.37 -28.35 -2.81
N ASP A 616 -29.54 -28.77 -3.30
CA ASP A 616 -29.68 -29.97 -4.15
C ASP A 616 -29.44 -29.58 -5.62
N GLU A 617 -28.19 -29.33 -5.97
CA GLU A 617 -27.71 -28.91 -7.30
C GLU A 617 -26.71 -29.94 -7.85
N PRO A 618 -26.58 -30.14 -9.16
CA PRO A 618 -25.54 -30.99 -9.74
C PRO A 618 -24.13 -30.51 -9.41
N ASP A 619 -23.17 -31.44 -9.33
CA ASP A 619 -21.77 -31.13 -9.01
C ASP A 619 -21.11 -30.21 -10.06
N GLU A 620 -21.58 -30.22 -11.29
CA GLU A 620 -21.14 -29.36 -12.40
C GLU A 620 -21.68 -27.91 -12.27
N GLU A 621 -22.75 -27.71 -11.53
CA GLU A 621 -23.38 -26.40 -11.30
C GLU A 621 -23.01 -25.82 -9.92
N ASN A 622 -22.55 -26.68 -8.98
CA ASN A 622 -22.17 -26.24 -7.64
C ASN A 622 -20.86 -26.92 -7.19
N TYR A 623 -19.74 -26.28 -7.49
CA TYR A 623 -18.42 -26.83 -7.16
C TYR A 623 -18.17 -26.87 -5.64
N LEU A 624 -18.72 -25.92 -4.87
CA LEU A 624 -18.61 -25.92 -3.40
C LEU A 624 -19.29 -27.17 -2.80
N ARG A 625 -20.54 -27.49 -3.24
CA ARG A 625 -21.26 -28.69 -2.80
C ARG A 625 -20.48 -29.96 -3.10
N ALA A 626 -19.94 -30.07 -4.34
CA ALA A 626 -19.14 -31.21 -4.76
C ALA A 626 -17.92 -31.42 -3.85
N HIS A 627 -17.19 -30.36 -3.53
CA HIS A 627 -16.01 -30.42 -2.66
C HIS A 627 -16.40 -30.74 -1.21
N VAL A 628 -17.48 -30.14 -0.70
CA VAL A 628 -17.97 -30.44 0.68
C VAL A 628 -18.45 -31.89 0.78
N ALA A 629 -19.12 -32.44 -0.24
CA ALA A 629 -19.54 -33.82 -0.26
C ALA A 629 -18.33 -34.79 -0.25
N ALA A 630 -17.27 -34.48 -1.00
CA ALA A 630 -16.03 -35.24 -0.99
C ALA A 630 -15.36 -35.21 0.39
N ASP A 631 -15.24 -34.05 1.01
CA ASP A 631 -14.64 -33.90 2.34
C ASP A 631 -15.45 -34.63 3.43
N LEU A 632 -16.79 -34.53 3.36
CA LEU A 632 -17.67 -35.22 4.28
C LEU A 632 -17.55 -36.74 4.15
N ALA A 633 -17.39 -37.25 2.93
CA ALA A 633 -17.16 -38.67 2.70
C ALA A 633 -15.82 -39.15 3.26
N GLU A 634 -14.80 -38.30 3.26
CA GLU A 634 -13.46 -38.63 3.75
C GLU A 634 -13.38 -38.68 5.28
N HIS A 635 -13.92 -37.68 5.99
CA HIS A 635 -13.71 -37.57 7.46
C HIS A 635 -14.99 -37.48 8.30
N GLY A 636 -16.19 -37.43 7.68
CA GLY A 636 -17.46 -37.50 8.39
C GLY A 636 -17.85 -36.29 9.26
N ASP A 637 -17.12 -35.17 9.18
CA ASP A 637 -17.36 -33.97 9.97
C ASP A 637 -17.82 -32.82 9.06
N GLU A 638 -19.12 -32.52 9.11
CA GLU A 638 -19.74 -31.45 8.30
C GLU A 638 -19.12 -30.09 8.58
N ARG A 639 -18.74 -29.80 9.84
CA ARG A 639 -18.19 -28.51 10.20
C ARG A 639 -16.78 -28.30 9.64
N ARG A 640 -15.98 -29.37 9.58
CA ARG A 640 -14.67 -29.35 8.89
C ARG A 640 -14.83 -29.28 7.37
N ALA A 641 -15.76 -30.05 6.81
CA ALA A 641 -16.03 -30.08 5.38
C ALA A 641 -16.48 -28.72 4.81
N THR A 642 -17.18 -27.91 5.62
CA THR A 642 -17.64 -26.56 5.25
C THR A 642 -16.69 -25.43 5.65
N ALA A 643 -15.54 -25.70 6.26
CA ALA A 643 -14.57 -24.65 6.63
C ALA A 643 -13.94 -24.05 5.35
N ARG A 644 -14.14 -22.75 5.14
CA ARG A 644 -13.59 -22.01 3.99
C ARG A 644 -12.95 -20.67 4.35
N ILE A 645 -12.96 -20.29 5.63
CA ILE A 645 -12.43 -19.02 6.10
C ILE A 645 -11.26 -19.33 7.04
N PHE A 646 -10.06 -18.94 6.61
CA PHE A 646 -8.83 -19.21 7.33
C PHE A 646 -8.06 -17.92 7.63
N GLY A 647 -7.42 -17.85 8.79
CA GLY A 647 -6.67 -16.68 9.23
C GLY A 647 -5.62 -17.03 10.27
N SER A 648 -4.90 -16.03 10.77
CA SER A 648 -3.99 -16.18 11.89
C SER A 648 -4.77 -16.45 13.19
N LYS A 649 -4.11 -17.08 14.19
CA LYS A 649 -4.76 -17.36 15.49
C LYS A 649 -5.25 -16.07 16.16
N PRO A 650 -6.22 -16.14 17.08
CA PRO A 650 -6.65 -14.96 17.84
C PRO A 650 -5.47 -14.24 18.49
N GLY A 651 -5.42 -12.91 18.32
CA GLY A 651 -4.32 -12.07 18.81
C GLY A 651 -3.09 -11.99 17.91
N ALA A 652 -2.97 -12.86 16.88
CA ALA A 652 -1.91 -12.79 15.87
C ALA A 652 -2.31 -11.94 14.66
N TYR A 653 -1.32 -11.31 14.04
CA TYR A 653 -1.45 -10.49 12.83
C TYR A 653 -0.34 -10.88 11.84
N GLY A 654 -0.56 -10.58 10.54
CA GLY A 654 0.40 -10.95 9.48
C GLY A 654 0.26 -12.37 8.96
N ALA A 655 1.17 -12.79 8.07
CA ALA A 655 1.23 -14.11 7.44
C ALA A 655 2.54 -14.87 7.70
N GLY A 656 3.53 -14.23 8.32
CA GLY A 656 4.76 -14.84 8.83
C GLY A 656 5.88 -15.02 7.81
N LEU A 657 5.70 -14.66 6.53
CA LEU A 657 6.72 -14.91 5.49
C LEU A 657 7.84 -13.88 5.45
N LEU A 658 7.54 -12.61 5.74
CA LEU A 658 8.56 -11.56 5.72
C LEU A 658 9.78 -11.91 6.59
N PRO A 659 9.59 -12.36 7.84
CA PRO A 659 10.72 -12.78 8.68
C PRO A 659 11.59 -13.87 8.10
N LEU A 660 10.95 -14.86 7.48
CA LEU A 660 11.67 -16.00 6.88
C LEU A 660 12.50 -15.56 5.67
N ILE A 661 11.96 -14.66 4.86
CA ILE A 661 12.63 -14.10 3.68
C ILE A 661 13.79 -13.19 4.10
N ASP A 662 13.59 -12.33 5.09
CA ASP A 662 14.64 -11.43 5.58
C ASP A 662 15.79 -12.17 6.28
N ALA A 663 15.48 -13.21 7.04
CA ALA A 663 16.50 -14.07 7.65
C ALA A 663 17.27 -14.93 6.63
N ARG A 664 16.82 -14.98 5.35
CA ARG A 664 17.45 -15.76 4.27
C ARG A 664 17.55 -17.26 4.57
N THR A 665 16.75 -17.78 5.48
CA THR A 665 16.84 -19.17 5.97
C THR A 665 15.99 -20.14 5.16
N TRP A 666 15.06 -19.65 4.32
CA TRP A 666 14.24 -20.49 3.47
C TRP A 666 15.06 -21.08 2.30
N ARG A 667 14.74 -22.30 1.88
CA ARG A 667 15.45 -23.05 0.83
C ARG A 667 14.55 -23.51 -0.31
N SER A 668 13.24 -23.60 -0.06
CA SER A 668 12.26 -24.14 -1.00
C SER A 668 10.86 -23.63 -0.70
N ASP A 669 9.91 -23.90 -1.61
CA ASP A 669 8.49 -23.66 -1.39
C ASP A 669 7.95 -24.37 -0.14
N ALA A 670 8.55 -25.48 0.26
CA ALA A 670 8.14 -26.20 1.47
C ALA A 670 8.32 -25.35 2.74
N ASP A 671 9.41 -24.57 2.82
CA ASP A 671 9.67 -23.71 3.97
C ASP A 671 8.67 -22.52 4.01
N LEU A 672 8.38 -21.95 2.84
CA LEU A 672 7.38 -20.86 2.70
C LEU A 672 5.98 -21.37 3.05
N ALA A 673 5.60 -22.54 2.51
CA ALA A 673 4.29 -23.15 2.77
C ALA A 673 4.12 -23.55 4.24
N GLU A 674 5.17 -24.10 4.88
CA GLU A 674 5.15 -24.46 6.30
C GLU A 674 4.84 -23.24 7.18
N VAL A 675 5.58 -22.15 7.01
CA VAL A 675 5.35 -20.92 7.78
C VAL A 675 3.97 -20.34 7.49
N TYR A 676 3.55 -20.29 6.22
CA TYR A 676 2.24 -19.80 5.84
C TYR A 676 1.10 -20.64 6.47
N ALA A 677 1.23 -21.96 6.52
CA ALA A 677 0.27 -22.87 7.13
C ALA A 677 0.24 -22.72 8.66
N VAL A 678 1.39 -22.61 9.32
CA VAL A 678 1.50 -22.40 10.77
C VAL A 678 0.81 -21.09 11.18
N TRP A 679 1.04 -20.02 10.43
CA TRP A 679 0.43 -18.72 10.71
C TRP A 679 -1.04 -18.63 10.29
N GLY A 680 -1.45 -19.33 9.23
CA GLY A 680 -2.76 -19.20 8.62
C GLY A 680 -3.76 -20.31 8.92
N GLY A 681 -3.34 -21.39 9.56
CA GLY A 681 -4.08 -22.64 9.73
C GLY A 681 -5.20 -22.63 10.77
N TYR A 682 -5.85 -21.50 11.02
CA TYR A 682 -6.94 -21.36 11.99
C TYR A 682 -8.25 -21.03 11.28
N ALA A 683 -9.30 -21.83 11.55
CA ALA A 683 -10.61 -21.68 10.92
C ALA A 683 -11.52 -20.73 11.70
N TYR A 684 -12.32 -19.98 10.96
CA TYR A 684 -13.28 -19.00 11.46
C TYR A 684 -14.68 -19.23 10.88
N GLY A 685 -15.70 -18.82 11.62
CA GLY A 685 -17.10 -18.95 11.23
C GLY A 685 -18.01 -19.15 12.47
N ARG A 686 -19.28 -19.44 12.25
CA ARG A 686 -20.19 -19.72 13.38
C ARG A 686 -19.76 -20.95 14.16
N GLY A 687 -19.42 -20.75 15.43
CA GLY A 687 -18.90 -21.80 16.29
C GLY A 687 -17.46 -22.21 16.02
N LEU A 688 -16.76 -21.45 15.16
CA LEU A 688 -15.31 -21.52 14.96
C LEU A 688 -14.73 -20.15 15.25
N ASP A 689 -13.88 -20.08 16.27
CA ASP A 689 -13.22 -18.84 16.66
C ASP A 689 -11.72 -19.11 16.81
N GLY A 690 -11.04 -19.22 15.67
CA GLY A 690 -9.62 -19.55 15.64
C GLY A 690 -9.32 -21.00 16.01
N ARG A 691 -10.21 -21.94 15.64
CA ARG A 691 -9.94 -23.36 15.80
C ARG A 691 -8.77 -23.76 14.90
N GLU A 692 -7.78 -24.43 15.46
CA GLU A 692 -6.71 -25.04 14.68
C GLU A 692 -7.28 -26.01 13.63
N ALA A 693 -6.95 -25.75 12.37
CA ALA A 693 -7.54 -26.44 11.21
C ALA A 693 -6.57 -26.51 10.02
N ARG A 694 -5.29 -26.68 10.31
CA ARG A 694 -4.23 -26.74 9.29
C ARG A 694 -4.56 -27.75 8.19
N ALA A 695 -4.91 -28.98 8.52
CA ALA A 695 -5.23 -30.01 7.53
C ALA A 695 -6.46 -29.65 6.65
N ASP A 696 -7.44 -28.92 7.20
CA ASP A 696 -8.60 -28.47 6.44
C ASP A 696 -8.21 -27.30 5.51
N MET A 697 -7.33 -26.42 5.98
CA MET A 697 -6.73 -25.37 5.14
C MET A 697 -5.94 -25.98 3.99
N GLU A 698 -5.00 -26.89 4.24
CA GLU A 698 -4.18 -27.57 3.21
C GLU A 698 -5.05 -28.23 2.15
N ARG A 699 -6.11 -28.93 2.57
CA ARG A 699 -7.08 -29.56 1.66
C ARG A 699 -7.82 -28.54 0.78
N SER A 700 -8.26 -27.43 1.35
CA SER A 700 -8.94 -26.34 0.60
C SER A 700 -7.97 -25.68 -0.37
N PHE A 701 -6.73 -25.43 0.06
CA PHE A 701 -5.68 -24.77 -0.76
C PHE A 701 -5.22 -25.66 -1.92
N ALA A 702 -5.13 -26.98 -1.72
CA ALA A 702 -4.81 -27.91 -2.80
C ALA A 702 -5.81 -27.93 -3.97
N ARG A 703 -7.00 -27.31 -3.80
CA ARG A 703 -8.03 -27.21 -4.84
C ARG A 703 -8.05 -25.85 -5.52
N ILE A 704 -7.34 -24.84 -4.97
CA ILE A 704 -7.35 -23.48 -5.51
C ILE A 704 -6.77 -23.47 -6.93
N ALA A 705 -7.63 -23.18 -7.89
CA ALA A 705 -7.24 -22.98 -9.28
C ALA A 705 -6.80 -21.53 -9.54
N VAL A 706 -7.36 -20.59 -8.78
CA VAL A 706 -7.14 -19.14 -8.90
C VAL A 706 -6.81 -18.56 -7.53
N ALA A 707 -5.69 -17.86 -7.42
CA ALA A 707 -5.33 -17.03 -6.28
C ALA A 707 -5.54 -15.56 -6.65
N VAL A 708 -6.34 -14.82 -5.86
CA VAL A 708 -6.66 -13.42 -6.16
C VAL A 708 -6.49 -12.51 -4.95
N LYS A 709 -6.00 -11.29 -5.21
CA LYS A 709 -5.97 -10.18 -4.28
C LYS A 709 -6.33 -8.88 -5.02
N ASN A 710 -7.32 -8.18 -4.50
CA ASN A 710 -7.76 -6.93 -5.10
C ASN A 710 -6.92 -5.73 -4.65
N GLN A 711 -6.76 -4.78 -5.57
CA GLN A 711 -6.22 -3.45 -5.34
C GLN A 711 -7.35 -2.43 -5.46
N ASP A 712 -7.66 -1.75 -4.35
CA ASP A 712 -8.83 -0.89 -4.22
C ASP A 712 -8.52 0.61 -4.25
N THR A 713 -7.27 1.00 -4.42
CA THR A 713 -6.84 2.41 -4.45
C THR A 713 -5.65 2.61 -5.39
N ARG A 714 -5.50 3.84 -5.92
CA ARG A 714 -4.33 4.27 -6.68
C ARG A 714 -3.21 4.85 -5.79
N GLU A 715 -3.48 5.06 -4.51
CA GLU A 715 -2.56 5.72 -3.57
C GLU A 715 -1.39 4.82 -3.13
N HIS A 716 -1.50 3.53 -3.38
CA HIS A 716 -0.43 2.53 -3.26
C HIS A 716 -0.64 1.41 -4.28
N ASP A 717 0.39 0.63 -4.57
CA ASP A 717 0.35 -0.53 -5.46
C ASP A 717 0.85 -1.81 -4.77
N ILE A 718 0.94 -2.91 -5.53
CA ILE A 718 1.26 -4.24 -5.01
C ILE A 718 2.70 -4.38 -4.46
N VAL A 719 3.60 -3.45 -4.75
CA VAL A 719 4.98 -3.42 -4.22
C VAL A 719 5.22 -2.20 -3.32
N ASP A 720 4.15 -1.68 -2.68
CA ASP A 720 4.20 -0.66 -1.63
C ASP A 720 4.02 -1.21 -0.22
N SER A 721 3.71 -2.52 -0.08
CA SER A 721 3.57 -3.21 1.20
C SER A 721 3.99 -4.67 1.08
N ASP A 722 4.69 -5.15 2.09
CA ASP A 722 5.08 -6.55 2.27
C ASP A 722 3.87 -7.48 2.41
N ASP A 723 2.74 -6.99 2.90
CA ASP A 723 1.51 -7.77 3.04
C ASP A 723 1.02 -8.38 1.72
N TYR A 724 1.24 -7.70 0.59
CA TYR A 724 0.82 -8.24 -0.70
C TYR A 724 1.50 -9.57 -1.02
N PHE A 725 2.82 -9.64 -0.98
CA PHE A 725 3.52 -10.90 -1.26
C PHE A 725 3.36 -11.92 -0.13
N GLN A 726 3.23 -11.48 1.13
CA GLN A 726 3.03 -12.40 2.25
C GLN A 726 1.69 -13.14 2.16
N TYR A 727 0.59 -12.44 1.85
CA TYR A 727 -0.75 -13.03 1.79
C TYR A 727 -1.05 -13.65 0.42
N HIS A 728 -0.90 -12.89 -0.66
CA HIS A 728 -1.19 -13.34 -2.02
C HIS A 728 -0.10 -14.26 -2.55
N GLY A 729 1.16 -13.82 -2.53
CA GLY A 729 2.30 -14.64 -2.93
C GLY A 729 2.41 -15.91 -2.08
N GLY A 730 2.23 -15.80 -0.75
CA GLY A 730 2.22 -16.96 0.16
C GLY A 730 1.12 -17.98 -0.18
N MET A 731 -0.05 -17.54 -0.63
CA MET A 731 -1.10 -18.43 -1.15
C MET A 731 -0.61 -19.17 -2.40
N VAL A 732 0.02 -18.46 -3.33
CA VAL A 732 0.59 -19.08 -4.56
C VAL A 732 1.65 -20.11 -4.21
N ALA A 733 2.61 -19.79 -3.33
CA ALA A 733 3.66 -20.70 -2.90
C ALA A 733 3.10 -21.94 -2.21
N MET A 734 2.09 -21.77 -1.34
CA MET A 734 1.42 -22.87 -0.65
C MET A 734 0.73 -23.82 -1.63
N VAL A 735 -0.05 -23.29 -2.57
CA VAL A 735 -0.73 -24.10 -3.59
C VAL A 735 0.29 -24.84 -4.45
N ARG A 736 1.34 -24.17 -4.90
CA ARG A 736 2.42 -24.78 -5.68
C ARG A 736 3.12 -25.90 -4.90
N HIS A 737 3.37 -25.73 -3.61
CA HIS A 737 3.94 -26.79 -2.76
C HIS A 737 2.99 -27.99 -2.66
N LEU A 738 1.69 -27.78 -2.45
CA LEU A 738 0.71 -28.86 -2.27
C LEU A 738 0.39 -29.63 -3.55
N THR A 739 0.44 -28.99 -4.70
CA THR A 739 -0.04 -29.53 -5.99
C THR A 739 1.08 -29.80 -7.00
N GLY A 740 2.27 -29.25 -6.80
CA GLY A 740 3.36 -29.25 -7.76
C GLY A 740 3.19 -28.24 -8.92
N THR A 741 2.11 -27.45 -8.93
CA THR A 741 1.81 -26.44 -9.97
C THR A 741 1.32 -25.14 -9.35
N SER A 742 1.72 -24.00 -9.93
CA SER A 742 1.19 -22.70 -9.50
C SER A 742 -0.27 -22.54 -9.92
N PRO A 743 -1.13 -21.97 -9.05
CA PRO A 743 -2.45 -21.52 -9.47
C PRO A 743 -2.34 -20.33 -10.43
N GLN A 744 -3.39 -20.02 -11.17
CA GLN A 744 -3.48 -18.73 -11.85
C GLN A 744 -3.54 -17.62 -10.79
N ALA A 745 -2.60 -16.67 -10.83
CA ALA A 745 -2.57 -15.57 -9.89
C ALA A 745 -3.08 -14.29 -10.57
N TYR A 746 -4.12 -13.67 -10.00
CA TYR A 746 -4.75 -12.46 -10.55
C TYR A 746 -4.78 -11.33 -9.53
N VAL A 747 -4.80 -10.11 -10.05
CA VAL A 747 -5.05 -8.87 -9.31
C VAL A 747 -6.32 -8.24 -9.87
N GLY A 748 -7.36 -8.10 -9.03
CA GLY A 748 -8.56 -7.35 -9.35
C GLY A 748 -8.34 -5.87 -9.03
N ASP A 749 -8.62 -4.99 -9.97
CA ASP A 749 -8.46 -3.54 -9.82
C ASP A 749 -9.83 -2.88 -9.68
N SER A 750 -10.19 -2.46 -8.46
CA SER A 750 -11.40 -1.71 -8.14
C SER A 750 -11.12 -0.28 -7.69
N ALA A 751 -9.89 0.21 -7.90
CA ALA A 751 -9.51 1.59 -7.52
C ALA A 751 -10.41 2.65 -8.18
N MET A 752 -10.88 2.35 -9.39
CA MET A 752 -11.94 3.10 -10.08
C MET A 752 -13.21 2.22 -10.11
N PRO A 753 -14.19 2.44 -9.22
CA PRO A 753 -15.35 1.55 -9.06
C PRO A 753 -16.23 1.35 -10.30
N HIS A 754 -16.15 2.27 -11.27
CA HIS A 754 -16.86 2.22 -12.54
C HIS A 754 -16.06 1.59 -13.69
N ASP A 755 -14.79 1.24 -13.45
CA ASP A 755 -13.89 0.61 -14.45
C ASP A 755 -13.08 -0.50 -13.77
N VAL A 756 -13.76 -1.59 -13.42
CA VAL A 756 -13.16 -2.76 -12.76
C VAL A 756 -12.46 -3.64 -13.77
N ARG A 757 -11.22 -4.05 -13.47
CA ARG A 757 -10.39 -4.89 -14.35
C ARG A 757 -9.68 -6.00 -13.60
N THR A 758 -9.39 -7.09 -14.28
CA THR A 758 -8.57 -8.20 -13.76
C THR A 758 -7.35 -8.41 -14.65
N ARG A 759 -6.17 -8.38 -14.03
CA ARG A 759 -4.87 -8.68 -14.68
C ARG A 759 -4.24 -9.90 -14.02
N THR A 760 -3.38 -10.61 -14.74
CA THR A 760 -2.50 -11.58 -14.10
C THR A 760 -1.53 -10.85 -13.18
N LEU A 761 -1.03 -11.53 -12.14
CA LEU A 761 -0.04 -10.94 -11.24
C LEU A 761 1.24 -10.54 -11.99
N GLY A 762 1.66 -11.31 -12.99
CA GLY A 762 2.81 -10.97 -13.84
C GLY A 762 2.57 -9.69 -14.67
N GLU A 763 1.40 -9.54 -15.31
CA GLU A 763 1.04 -8.30 -16.02
C GLU A 763 1.03 -7.09 -15.09
N GLU A 764 0.43 -7.20 -13.91
CA GLU A 764 0.38 -6.11 -12.94
C GLU A 764 1.78 -5.77 -12.40
N THR A 765 2.61 -6.78 -12.14
CA THR A 765 4.01 -6.57 -11.68
C THR A 765 4.82 -5.81 -12.74
N ARG A 766 4.76 -6.20 -14.01
CA ARG A 766 5.45 -5.50 -15.10
C ARG A 766 4.91 -4.08 -15.28
N ARG A 767 3.59 -3.89 -15.23
CA ARG A 767 2.95 -2.57 -15.34
C ARG A 767 3.42 -1.62 -14.23
N VAL A 768 3.39 -2.06 -12.97
CA VAL A 768 3.85 -1.27 -11.82
C VAL A 768 5.36 -1.01 -11.89
N PHE A 769 6.13 -2.02 -12.29
CA PHE A 769 7.57 -1.87 -12.46
C PHE A 769 7.93 -0.75 -13.45
N ARG A 770 7.32 -0.74 -14.63
CA ARG A 770 7.55 0.29 -15.66
C ARG A 770 6.97 1.64 -15.26
N ALA A 771 5.74 1.67 -14.77
CA ALA A 771 5.06 2.92 -14.44
C ALA A 771 5.69 3.65 -13.25
N ARG A 772 6.21 2.92 -12.25
CA ARG A 772 6.72 3.49 -11.00
C ARG A 772 8.14 3.08 -10.65
N VAL A 773 8.41 1.77 -10.49
CA VAL A 773 9.64 1.30 -9.83
C VAL A 773 10.91 1.87 -10.46
N VAL A 774 11.05 1.81 -11.78
CA VAL A 774 12.21 2.36 -12.50
C VAL A 774 11.91 3.70 -13.20
N ASN A 775 10.77 4.31 -12.90
CA ASN A 775 10.40 5.59 -13.50
C ASN A 775 11.23 6.74 -12.89
N PRO A 776 11.99 7.50 -13.71
CA PRO A 776 12.81 8.60 -13.23
C PRO A 776 12.03 9.67 -12.46
N LYS A 777 10.74 9.88 -12.81
CA LYS A 777 9.85 10.82 -12.12
C LYS A 777 9.63 10.43 -10.66
N TRP A 778 9.33 9.16 -10.42
CA TRP A 778 9.16 8.64 -9.06
C TRP A 778 10.47 8.61 -8.28
N ILE A 779 11.56 8.13 -8.89
CA ILE A 779 12.91 8.12 -8.28
C ILE A 779 13.31 9.55 -7.86
N ALA A 780 13.11 10.54 -8.76
CA ALA A 780 13.38 11.95 -8.46
C ALA A 780 12.47 12.49 -7.34
N ALA A 781 11.21 12.03 -7.29
CA ALA A 781 10.29 12.35 -6.20
C ALA A 781 10.79 11.81 -4.86
N MET A 782 11.21 10.55 -4.78
CA MET A 782 11.78 9.95 -3.56
C MET A 782 13.08 10.65 -3.13
N ARG A 783 13.93 11.02 -4.08
CA ARG A 783 15.18 11.76 -3.78
C ARG A 783 14.94 13.11 -3.08
N ARG A 784 13.75 13.70 -3.21
CA ARG A 784 13.39 14.92 -2.45
C ARG A 784 13.18 14.67 -0.95
N HIS A 785 13.11 13.39 -0.52
CA HIS A 785 12.75 12.99 0.84
C HIS A 785 13.91 12.37 1.66
N GLY A 786 15.16 12.54 1.22
CA GLY A 786 16.35 12.16 1.98
C GLY A 786 16.34 10.72 2.48
N TYR A 787 16.64 10.51 3.77
CA TYR A 787 16.72 9.20 4.41
C TYR A 787 15.47 8.32 4.13
N LYS A 788 14.26 8.87 4.33
CA LYS A 788 13.03 8.10 4.12
C LYS A 788 12.78 7.78 2.64
N GLY A 789 13.11 8.71 1.72
CA GLY A 789 13.02 8.45 0.29
C GLY A 789 13.95 7.32 -0.16
N ALA A 790 15.17 7.27 0.37
CA ALA A 790 16.09 6.16 0.13
C ALA A 790 15.56 4.83 0.71
N PHE A 791 14.93 4.87 1.88
CA PHE A 791 14.25 3.72 2.48
C PHE A 791 13.10 3.20 1.59
N GLU A 792 12.29 4.09 0.98
CA GLU A 792 11.20 3.69 0.08
C GLU A 792 11.72 2.95 -1.17
N LEU A 793 12.88 3.38 -1.70
CA LEU A 793 13.55 2.68 -2.80
C LEU A 793 13.95 1.26 -2.38
N ALA A 794 14.58 1.10 -1.21
CA ALA A 794 14.98 -0.21 -0.71
C ALA A 794 13.78 -1.13 -0.42
N ALA A 795 12.77 -0.62 0.26
CA ALA A 795 11.54 -1.36 0.56
C ALA A 795 10.83 -1.88 -0.71
N THR A 796 10.80 -1.05 -1.78
CA THR A 796 10.23 -1.46 -3.07
C THR A 796 11.00 -2.65 -3.67
N VAL A 797 12.34 -2.68 -3.55
CA VAL A 797 13.16 -3.83 -4.01
C VAL A 797 12.88 -5.07 -3.17
N ASP A 798 12.77 -4.93 -1.85
CA ASP A 798 12.45 -6.05 -0.94
C ASP A 798 11.07 -6.66 -1.24
N TYR A 799 10.06 -5.83 -1.50
CA TYR A 799 8.70 -6.32 -1.80
C TYR A 799 8.61 -6.99 -3.17
N LEU A 800 9.33 -6.46 -4.16
CA LEU A 800 9.43 -7.08 -5.47
C LEU A 800 10.13 -8.45 -5.37
N PHE A 801 11.25 -8.52 -4.65
CA PHE A 801 11.94 -9.77 -4.34
C PHE A 801 11.04 -10.77 -3.61
N GLY A 802 10.26 -10.30 -2.62
CA GLY A 802 9.30 -11.13 -1.90
C GLY A 802 8.23 -11.75 -2.80
N TYR A 803 7.74 -10.99 -3.78
CA TYR A 803 6.82 -11.53 -4.79
C TYR A 803 7.50 -12.55 -5.70
N ASP A 804 8.73 -12.33 -6.09
CA ASP A 804 9.46 -13.30 -6.89
C ASP A 804 9.70 -14.60 -6.13
N ALA A 805 10.18 -14.49 -4.90
CA ALA A 805 10.39 -15.64 -4.00
C ALA A 805 9.11 -16.47 -3.81
N THR A 806 7.94 -15.85 -3.75
CA THR A 806 6.67 -16.52 -3.44
C THR A 806 5.86 -16.91 -4.68
N ALA A 807 5.89 -16.12 -5.74
CA ALA A 807 5.05 -16.29 -6.93
C ALA A 807 5.82 -16.47 -8.25
N GLY A 808 7.11 -16.10 -8.30
CA GLY A 808 7.95 -16.24 -9.50
C GLY A 808 7.49 -15.32 -10.64
N VAL A 809 7.31 -14.02 -10.33
CA VAL A 809 6.70 -13.05 -11.26
C VAL A 809 7.61 -11.89 -11.66
N VAL A 810 8.90 -11.98 -11.32
CA VAL A 810 9.89 -10.97 -11.69
C VAL A 810 10.79 -11.55 -12.79
N ASP A 811 10.79 -10.93 -13.95
CA ASP A 811 11.62 -11.35 -15.07
C ASP A 811 13.08 -10.88 -14.88
N ASP A 812 14.06 -11.60 -15.47
CA ASP A 812 15.49 -11.29 -15.38
C ASP A 812 15.82 -9.84 -15.76
N TRP A 813 15.17 -9.30 -16.81
CA TRP A 813 15.39 -7.93 -17.27
C TRP A 813 14.98 -6.88 -16.22
N MET A 814 14.04 -7.18 -15.35
CA MET A 814 13.60 -6.26 -14.29
C MET A 814 14.72 -6.06 -13.26
N TYR A 815 15.45 -7.11 -12.91
CA TYR A 815 16.60 -7.00 -12.02
C TYR A 815 17.74 -6.18 -12.63
N GLU A 816 18.02 -6.37 -13.95
CA GLU A 816 19.01 -5.54 -14.68
C GLU A 816 18.61 -4.05 -14.65
N HIS A 817 17.35 -3.75 -14.92
CA HIS A 817 16.84 -2.37 -14.91
C HIS A 817 16.85 -1.75 -13.50
N LEU A 818 16.58 -2.53 -12.44
CA LEU A 818 16.74 -2.08 -11.06
C LEU A 818 18.18 -1.70 -10.74
N ALA A 819 19.12 -2.59 -11.06
CA ALA A 819 20.54 -2.32 -10.86
C ALA A 819 20.98 -1.06 -11.61
N ALA A 820 20.53 -0.90 -12.86
CA ALA A 820 20.83 0.27 -13.69
C ALA A 820 20.26 1.56 -13.07
N ALA A 821 18.99 1.57 -12.67
CA ALA A 821 18.30 2.78 -12.21
C ALA A 821 18.70 3.22 -10.79
N TYR A 822 18.98 2.26 -9.88
CA TYR A 822 19.22 2.57 -8.46
C TYR A 822 20.70 2.60 -8.10
N LEU A 823 21.51 1.69 -8.66
CA LEU A 823 22.91 1.52 -8.26
C LEU A 823 23.90 2.03 -9.29
N PHE A 824 23.54 2.04 -10.58
CA PHE A 824 24.46 2.42 -11.66
C PHE A 824 24.17 3.81 -12.22
N ASP A 825 22.99 4.40 -11.98
CA ASP A 825 22.77 5.83 -12.14
C ASP A 825 23.53 6.61 -11.07
N GLU A 826 24.51 7.40 -11.48
CA GLU A 826 25.41 8.12 -10.56
C GLU A 826 24.64 9.00 -9.58
N THR A 827 23.59 9.69 -10.06
CA THR A 827 22.81 10.62 -9.23
C THR A 827 21.98 9.91 -8.16
N THR A 828 21.41 8.75 -8.49
CA THR A 828 20.64 7.95 -7.54
C THR A 828 21.55 7.26 -6.55
N ARG A 829 22.68 6.71 -6.99
CA ARG A 829 23.69 6.09 -6.13
C ARG A 829 24.25 7.08 -5.12
N GLU A 830 24.73 8.26 -5.57
CA GLU A 830 25.23 9.31 -4.67
C GLU A 830 24.16 9.74 -3.64
N PHE A 831 22.90 9.81 -4.05
CA PHE A 831 21.81 10.10 -3.14
C PHE A 831 21.66 9.02 -2.06
N LEU A 832 21.72 7.74 -2.41
CA LEU A 832 21.66 6.62 -1.47
C LEU A 832 22.85 6.65 -0.51
N GLU A 833 24.06 6.83 -1.02
CA GLU A 833 25.30 6.93 -0.21
C GLU A 833 25.25 8.06 0.83
N GLN A 834 24.70 9.22 0.44
CA GLN A 834 24.63 10.39 1.32
C GLN A 834 23.47 10.36 2.30
N SER A 835 22.30 9.90 1.85
CA SER A 835 21.07 9.99 2.64
C SER A 835 20.82 8.77 3.52
N ASN A 836 21.08 7.56 3.01
CA ASN A 836 20.87 6.30 3.72
C ASN A 836 21.74 5.17 3.16
N PRO A 837 22.99 5.06 3.60
CA PRO A 837 23.94 4.04 3.10
C PRO A 837 23.49 2.60 3.41
N TRP A 838 22.70 2.40 4.45
CA TRP A 838 22.10 1.07 4.75
C TRP A 838 21.10 0.66 3.67
N ALA A 839 20.34 1.61 3.10
CA ALA A 839 19.47 1.33 1.96
C ALA A 839 20.27 0.94 0.72
N LEU A 840 21.41 1.60 0.43
CA LEU A 840 22.30 1.22 -0.66
C LEU A 840 22.80 -0.21 -0.51
N ARG A 841 23.32 -0.55 0.67
CA ARG A 841 23.78 -1.90 1.01
C ARG A 841 22.65 -2.91 0.85
N GLY A 842 21.48 -2.65 1.44
CA GLY A 842 20.32 -3.55 1.41
C GLY A 842 19.84 -3.85 -0.01
N ILE A 843 19.72 -2.83 -0.88
CA ILE A 843 19.36 -3.02 -2.30
C ILE A 843 20.38 -3.90 -2.99
N THR A 844 21.67 -3.62 -2.82
CA THR A 844 22.75 -4.37 -3.48
C THR A 844 22.76 -5.84 -3.03
N GLU A 845 22.63 -6.05 -1.73
CA GLU A 845 22.58 -7.37 -1.10
C GLU A 845 21.38 -8.20 -1.57
N ARG A 846 20.20 -7.55 -1.71
CA ARG A 846 18.98 -8.22 -2.17
C ARG A 846 19.08 -8.65 -3.64
N LEU A 847 19.69 -7.84 -4.49
CA LEU A 847 19.94 -8.19 -5.90
C LEU A 847 20.95 -9.36 -6.03
N LEU A 848 22.02 -9.35 -5.23
CA LEU A 848 22.96 -10.48 -5.17
C LEU A 848 22.28 -11.77 -4.67
N GLU A 849 21.41 -11.67 -3.67
CA GLU A 849 20.64 -12.80 -3.17
C GLU A 849 19.70 -13.37 -4.25
N ALA A 850 19.05 -12.52 -5.05
CA ALA A 850 18.21 -12.97 -6.14
C ALA A 850 19.00 -13.83 -7.16
N ALA A 851 20.21 -13.38 -7.51
CA ALA A 851 21.10 -14.13 -8.38
C ALA A 851 21.58 -15.45 -7.75
N ASP A 852 22.00 -15.43 -6.49
CA ASP A 852 22.49 -16.61 -5.77
C ASP A 852 21.41 -17.69 -5.58
N ARG A 853 20.15 -17.28 -5.45
CA ARG A 853 18.99 -18.20 -5.35
C ARG A 853 18.47 -18.68 -6.69
N GLY A 854 18.93 -18.07 -7.81
CA GLY A 854 18.45 -18.40 -9.15
C GLY A 854 17.07 -17.80 -9.46
N LEU A 855 16.58 -16.85 -8.67
CA LEU A 855 15.42 -16.02 -8.99
C LEU A 855 15.75 -15.11 -10.18
N TRP A 856 16.90 -14.50 -10.17
CA TRP A 856 17.53 -13.88 -11.32
C TRP A 856 18.38 -14.93 -12.05
N ALA A 857 17.79 -15.59 -13.02
CA ALA A 857 18.36 -16.81 -13.61
C ALA A 857 19.58 -16.56 -14.50
N LYS A 858 19.62 -15.41 -15.17
CA LYS A 858 20.66 -15.09 -16.17
C LYS A 858 21.18 -13.66 -16.03
N PRO A 859 21.77 -13.31 -14.84
CA PRO A 859 22.36 -11.99 -14.66
C PRO A 859 23.55 -11.78 -15.59
N GLU A 860 23.74 -10.58 -16.10
CA GLU A 860 24.92 -10.24 -16.86
C GLU A 860 26.18 -10.28 -15.97
N PRO A 861 27.28 -10.94 -16.38
CA PRO A 861 28.49 -11.05 -15.56
C PRO A 861 29.05 -9.68 -15.14
N ALA A 862 29.00 -8.70 -16.04
CA ALA A 862 29.46 -7.34 -15.74
C ALA A 862 28.58 -6.64 -14.69
N THR A 863 27.28 -6.90 -14.67
CA THR A 863 26.34 -6.42 -13.64
C THR A 863 26.65 -7.03 -12.29
N LEU A 864 26.85 -8.35 -12.22
CA LEU A 864 27.23 -9.02 -10.95
C LEU A 864 28.56 -8.52 -10.39
N ASP A 865 29.56 -8.29 -11.22
CA ASP A 865 30.86 -7.77 -10.77
C ASP A 865 30.70 -6.36 -10.20
N ARG A 866 29.93 -5.48 -10.86
CA ARG A 866 29.61 -4.13 -10.35
C ARG A 866 28.82 -4.16 -9.05
N LEU A 867 27.86 -5.09 -8.90
CA LEU A 867 27.10 -5.27 -7.67
C LEU A 867 28.00 -5.68 -6.50
N ARG A 868 28.93 -6.63 -6.73
CA ARG A 868 29.91 -7.06 -5.71
C ARG A 868 30.84 -5.92 -5.30
N ASP A 869 31.32 -5.14 -6.27
CA ASP A 869 32.15 -3.98 -5.99
C ASP A 869 31.39 -2.92 -5.19
N THR A 870 30.11 -2.66 -5.54
CA THR A 870 29.24 -1.72 -4.81
C THR A 870 28.97 -2.20 -3.38
N TYR A 871 28.71 -3.51 -3.21
CA TYR A 871 28.50 -4.11 -1.89
C TYR A 871 29.73 -3.95 -0.98
N LEU A 872 30.92 -4.32 -1.48
CA LEU A 872 32.17 -4.20 -0.72
C LEU A 872 32.51 -2.76 -0.38
N ALA A 873 32.27 -1.81 -1.30
CA ALA A 873 32.48 -0.39 -1.03
C ALA A 873 31.51 0.12 0.07
N SER A 874 30.22 -0.27 0.00
CA SER A 874 29.22 0.15 0.98
C SER A 874 29.47 -0.45 2.38
N GLU A 875 29.98 -1.68 2.48
CA GLU A 875 30.41 -2.29 3.73
C GLU A 875 31.58 -1.52 4.36
N GLY A 876 32.61 -1.20 3.56
CA GLY A 876 33.76 -0.43 4.04
C GLY A 876 33.36 0.96 4.53
N ASP A 877 32.49 1.66 3.79
CA ASP A 877 31.97 2.98 4.20
C ASP A 877 31.13 2.92 5.49
N LEU A 878 30.39 1.84 5.71
CA LEU A 878 29.62 1.65 6.94
C LEU A 878 30.52 1.31 8.12
N GLU A 879 31.53 0.48 7.93
CA GLU A 879 32.56 0.17 8.97
C GLU A 879 33.32 1.44 9.39
N ASP A 880 33.66 2.32 8.44
CA ASP A 880 34.35 3.59 8.73
C ASP A 880 33.47 4.63 9.46
N ARG A 881 32.14 4.46 9.41
CA ARG A 881 31.18 5.36 10.12
C ARG A 881 30.88 4.91 11.54
N VAL A 882 31.16 3.66 11.89
CA VAL A 882 30.98 3.08 13.23
C VAL A 882 32.27 3.27 14.03
#